data_fc0c956866aa353c0ae12c077633f600
#
_entry.id   fc0c956866aa353c0ae12c077633f600
#
_cell.length_a   1.000
_cell.length_b   1.000
_cell.length_c   1.000
_cell.angle_alpha   90.00
_cell.angle_beta   90.00
_cell.angle_gamma   90.00
#
_symmetry.space_group_name_H-M   'P 1'
#
loop_
_entity.id
_entity.type
_entity.pdbx_description
1 polymer ?
#
loop_
_entity_poly.entity_id
_entity_poly.type
_entity_poly.pdbx_seq_one_letter_code
_entity_poly.pdbx_strand_id
1 'polypeptide(L)'
;MRREARYGYTPNDYFETGHVYTNAVTVSGGTDKNQTYFSAASVNSDGIIPNNEYDRYNFTFRNTSYFLKDRLKLDASASYIYQKDQNMTNQGVYSNPLVPAYLFPRGENFDLYRRFERYNEGTKLMEQFWSTDMEGGDLRMQNPYWINYRNLRNTDKKRYMLSFSASYDILPWLNVAGRVRLDNSNSLYTQKLYASSNTTITDGGKNGHYTEARAYDTQTYADLMVNIDKTFGEDWSLNANIGASINNIKTDELSYRGPIQENGLPNVFNVFDLDDTKKRAEKTGWHDQTQSIFASVEVGWKQMLYLTVTGRNDWASQLANSPESSFFYPSAGLSWVPSSTWDLGKAFSYLKIRGSIASVGMPFPRHLTVPTYEYDATNKVWKDKTHYPIGDLKPERTITYEVGLDARLWQHINLSASWYRADTKNQTFDPSLPPSSSYTTIYLQTGHVRNTGVELSLGYDNQWRDFRWTTNFTYSWNKNEIRELAANAVNPVTGESLNLTKLDIKGLGKAKYILKEGGTLGDLYTTSNLRYNENGYVEVDNAGNLQVTDEGEDIYLGSVFPDANLAWRNDFSWKGINLGVLFTARLGGVCYSATQANLDLYGVSEASAAARDAGGVLINGREMVDAQKWYQAIGSQSGLPQYYLYSATNVRLQELSLGYTLPTKWFRDKMRMTVSFVGRNLWMIYCKAPFDPEAVASTGLNYQGIDYFMMPSMRSLGFNVKFQF
;
A
#
# COMPACT_ATOMS: atom_id res chain seq x y z
N MET A 1 -20.58 11.43 -42.14
CA MET A 1 -21.27 10.15 -42.39
C MET A 1 -21.25 9.34 -41.11
N ARG A 2 -22.41 9.08 -40.47
CA ARG A 2 -22.50 8.08 -39.40
C ARG A 2 -22.28 6.71 -40.01
N ARG A 3 -21.19 6.03 -39.67
CA ARG A 3 -21.03 4.59 -39.91
C ARG A 3 -21.66 3.86 -38.73
N GLU A 4 -22.55 2.94 -39.00
CA GLU A 4 -22.98 1.97 -38.00
C GLU A 4 -21.73 1.23 -37.48
N ALA A 5 -21.57 1.18 -36.15
CA ALA A 5 -20.46 0.41 -35.54
C ALA A 5 -20.71 -1.06 -35.88
N ARG A 6 -19.81 -1.64 -36.67
CA ARG A 6 -19.89 -3.03 -37.13
C ARG A 6 -19.58 -4.04 -36.03
N TYR A 7 -18.89 -3.57 -34.98
CA TYR A 7 -18.43 -4.34 -33.83
C TYR A 7 -18.71 -3.50 -32.57
N GLY A 8 -19.10 -4.14 -31.49
CA GLY A 8 -19.41 -3.50 -30.21
C GLY A 8 -18.38 -3.89 -29.16
N TYR A 9 -17.11 -3.49 -29.30
CA TYR A 9 -16.10 -3.78 -28.31
C TYR A 9 -16.33 -3.05 -27.00
N THR A 10 -16.15 -3.76 -25.88
CA THR A 10 -16.05 -3.19 -24.54
C THR A 10 -14.80 -3.72 -23.84
N PRO A 11 -14.19 -2.99 -22.88
CA PRO A 11 -13.03 -3.49 -22.13
C PRO A 11 -13.29 -4.83 -21.41
N ASN A 12 -14.52 -5.18 -21.11
CA ASN A 12 -14.88 -6.48 -20.54
C ASN A 12 -14.49 -7.66 -21.43
N ASP A 13 -14.45 -7.46 -22.76
CA ASP A 13 -14.10 -8.50 -23.72
C ASP A 13 -12.62 -8.92 -23.65
N TYR A 14 -11.80 -8.10 -23.01
CA TYR A 14 -10.38 -8.38 -22.76
C TYR A 14 -10.16 -9.23 -21.52
N PHE A 15 -10.97 -9.03 -20.47
CA PHE A 15 -10.78 -9.73 -19.20
C PHE A 15 -11.25 -11.18 -19.24
N GLU A 16 -10.57 -12.00 -18.45
CA GLU A 16 -10.91 -13.41 -18.21
C GLU A 16 -11.49 -13.59 -16.80
N THR A 17 -12.03 -14.78 -16.53
CA THR A 17 -12.42 -15.14 -15.17
C THR A 17 -11.22 -15.66 -14.41
N GLY A 18 -10.79 -14.94 -13.40
CA GLY A 18 -9.72 -15.38 -12.51
C GLY A 18 -10.17 -16.45 -11.53
N HIS A 19 -9.27 -17.32 -11.12
CA HIS A 19 -9.51 -18.39 -10.15
C HIS A 19 -8.48 -18.33 -9.02
N VAL A 20 -8.91 -18.61 -7.80
CA VAL A 20 -8.02 -18.73 -6.63
C VAL A 20 -8.33 -20.02 -5.89
N TYR A 21 -7.36 -20.91 -5.81
CA TYR A 21 -7.43 -22.14 -5.05
C TYR A 21 -6.54 -22.04 -3.82
N THR A 22 -7.14 -22.15 -2.64
CA THR A 22 -6.41 -22.14 -1.37
C THR A 22 -6.62 -23.46 -0.66
N ASN A 23 -5.53 -24.16 -0.35
CA ASN A 23 -5.56 -25.40 0.43
C ASN A 23 -4.68 -25.23 1.66
N ALA A 24 -5.15 -25.69 2.81
CA ALA A 24 -4.37 -25.64 4.04
C ALA A 24 -4.63 -26.90 4.88
N VAL A 25 -3.55 -27.46 5.39
CA VAL A 25 -3.57 -28.57 6.36
C VAL A 25 -2.78 -28.14 7.58
N THR A 26 -3.39 -28.33 8.74
CA THR A 26 -2.75 -28.05 10.03
C THR A 26 -2.87 -29.26 10.92
N VAL A 27 -1.76 -29.68 11.49
CA VAL A 27 -1.68 -30.76 12.46
C VAL A 27 -1.03 -30.25 13.72
N SER A 28 -1.70 -30.45 14.84
CA SER A 28 -1.13 -30.11 16.15
C SER A 28 -1.37 -31.25 17.12
N GLY A 29 -0.39 -31.51 17.94
CA GLY A 29 -0.45 -32.60 18.93
C GLY A 29 0.64 -32.44 19.97
N GLY A 30 0.51 -33.19 21.06
CA GLY A 30 1.53 -33.19 22.10
C GLY A 30 0.97 -33.52 23.48
N THR A 31 1.79 -33.23 24.46
CA THR A 31 1.50 -33.34 25.90
C THR A 31 1.62 -31.99 26.54
N ASP A 32 1.34 -31.90 27.85
CA ASP A 32 1.56 -30.66 28.62
C ASP A 32 3.05 -30.21 28.61
N LYS A 33 3.96 -31.16 28.34
CA LYS A 33 5.43 -30.89 28.32
C LYS A 33 6.01 -30.66 26.93
N ASN A 34 5.34 -31.09 25.89
CA ASN A 34 5.82 -30.94 24.53
C ASN A 34 4.64 -30.78 23.58
N GLN A 35 4.61 -29.69 22.86
CA GLN A 35 3.57 -29.35 21.89
C GLN A 35 4.20 -29.13 20.53
N THR A 36 3.71 -29.85 19.54
CA THR A 36 4.19 -29.74 18.16
C THR A 36 3.05 -29.27 17.25
N TYR A 37 3.38 -28.37 16.37
CA TYR A 37 2.50 -27.80 15.37
C TYR A 37 3.17 -27.89 14.00
N PHE A 38 2.42 -28.35 13.01
CA PHE A 38 2.80 -28.33 11.61
C PHE A 38 1.66 -27.76 10.76
N SER A 39 1.99 -26.92 9.80
CA SER A 39 1.04 -26.36 8.83
C SER A 39 1.66 -26.35 7.44
N ALA A 40 0.88 -26.75 6.45
CA ALA A 40 1.20 -26.60 5.04
C ALA A 40 0.01 -25.92 4.34
N ALA A 41 0.29 -24.88 3.56
CA ALA A 41 -0.73 -24.16 2.81
C ALA A 41 -0.24 -23.84 1.39
N SER A 42 -1.16 -23.90 0.44
CA SER A 42 -0.94 -23.45 -0.94
C SER A 42 -1.99 -22.42 -1.35
N VAL A 43 -1.58 -21.42 -2.11
CA VAL A 43 -2.44 -20.52 -2.86
C VAL A 43 -1.98 -20.58 -4.30
N ASN A 44 -2.89 -20.92 -5.21
CA ASN A 44 -2.66 -20.95 -6.65
C ASN A 44 -3.73 -20.07 -7.29
N SER A 45 -3.32 -19.08 -8.06
CA SER A 45 -4.23 -18.07 -8.58
C SER A 45 -3.88 -17.68 -10.02
N ASP A 46 -4.91 -17.70 -10.86
CA ASP A 46 -4.91 -17.06 -12.17
C ASP A 46 -5.65 -15.73 -12.07
N GLY A 47 -5.06 -14.66 -12.61
CA GLY A 47 -5.66 -13.32 -12.61
C GLY A 47 -6.78 -13.17 -13.64
N ILE A 48 -7.45 -12.01 -13.62
CA ILE A 48 -8.44 -11.64 -14.66
C ILE A 48 -7.78 -11.14 -15.95
N ILE A 49 -6.48 -10.90 -15.94
CA ILE A 49 -5.68 -10.54 -17.12
C ILE A 49 -5.05 -11.82 -17.66
N PRO A 50 -5.10 -12.07 -18.97
CA PRO A 50 -4.48 -13.26 -19.55
C PRO A 50 -3.02 -13.44 -19.15
N ASN A 51 -2.60 -14.67 -18.83
CA ASN A 51 -1.23 -15.03 -18.47
C ASN A 51 -0.68 -14.34 -17.21
N ASN A 52 -1.57 -13.98 -16.27
CA ASN A 52 -1.20 -13.46 -14.96
C ASN A 52 -1.41 -14.56 -13.91
N GLU A 53 -0.34 -14.97 -13.22
CA GLU A 53 -0.36 -16.08 -12.27
C GLU A 53 0.32 -15.70 -10.96
N TYR A 54 -0.15 -16.29 -9.88
CA TYR A 54 0.44 -16.19 -8.55
C TYR A 54 0.36 -17.50 -7.81
N ASP A 55 1.52 -18.04 -7.45
CA ASP A 55 1.63 -19.26 -6.67
C ASP A 55 2.36 -18.99 -5.36
N ARG A 56 1.85 -19.55 -4.26
CA ARG A 56 2.51 -19.47 -2.96
C ARG A 56 2.32 -20.75 -2.17
N TYR A 57 3.43 -21.26 -1.64
CA TYR A 57 3.47 -22.46 -0.77
C TYR A 57 4.13 -22.09 0.54
N ASN A 58 3.45 -22.32 1.65
CA ASN A 58 3.92 -22.04 3.01
C ASN A 58 4.01 -23.34 3.80
N PHE A 59 5.14 -23.55 4.46
CA PHE A 59 5.34 -24.63 5.40
C PHE A 59 5.80 -24.03 6.72
N THR A 60 5.16 -24.43 7.82
CA THR A 60 5.50 -23.95 9.15
C THR A 60 5.57 -25.14 10.11
N PHE A 61 6.65 -25.19 10.84
CA PHE A 61 6.85 -26.12 11.96
C PHE A 61 7.13 -25.32 13.22
N ARG A 62 6.53 -25.73 14.35
CA ARG A 62 6.82 -25.16 15.66
C ARG A 62 6.78 -26.25 16.70
N ASN A 63 7.74 -26.19 17.63
CA ASN A 63 7.76 -27.04 18.81
C ASN A 63 7.98 -26.18 20.05
N THR A 64 7.14 -26.41 21.05
CA THR A 64 7.28 -25.81 22.39
C THR A 64 7.48 -26.93 23.39
N SER A 65 8.57 -26.86 24.15
CA SER A 65 8.96 -27.89 25.12
C SER A 65 9.25 -27.30 26.49
N TYR A 66 8.81 -27.99 27.54
CA TYR A 66 9.04 -27.59 28.92
C TYR A 66 9.95 -28.59 29.62
N PHE A 67 10.96 -28.07 30.32
CA PHE A 67 11.99 -28.79 31.02
C PHE A 67 12.13 -28.30 32.47
N LEU A 68 12.91 -29.03 33.27
CA LEU A 68 13.28 -28.61 34.63
C LEU A 68 12.05 -28.32 35.51
N LYS A 69 11.05 -29.20 35.48
CA LYS A 69 9.77 -29.02 36.21
C LYS A 69 9.04 -27.75 35.78
N ASP A 70 8.96 -27.53 34.46
CA ASP A 70 8.32 -26.43 33.77
C ASP A 70 9.00 -25.06 33.94
N ARG A 71 10.16 -25.01 34.58
CA ARG A 71 10.92 -23.76 34.73
C ARG A 71 11.63 -23.31 33.46
N LEU A 72 11.98 -24.23 32.57
CA LEU A 72 12.61 -23.90 31.28
C LEU A 72 11.65 -24.20 30.15
N LYS A 73 11.23 -23.17 29.44
CA LYS A 73 10.46 -23.25 28.22
C LYS A 73 11.36 -22.98 27.02
N LEU A 74 11.41 -23.91 26.09
CA LEU A 74 12.05 -23.75 24.79
C LEU A 74 10.98 -23.69 23.70
N ASP A 75 11.10 -22.74 22.80
CA ASP A 75 10.20 -22.62 21.65
C ASP A 75 11.04 -22.43 20.39
N ALA A 76 10.87 -23.33 19.42
CA ALA A 76 11.56 -23.29 18.15
C ALA A 76 10.54 -23.30 17.02
N SER A 77 10.69 -22.41 16.06
CA SER A 77 9.86 -22.39 14.86
C SER A 77 10.70 -22.20 13.60
N ALA A 78 10.27 -22.87 12.53
CA ALA A 78 10.81 -22.73 11.20
C ALA A 78 9.66 -22.59 10.20
N SER A 79 9.76 -21.58 9.33
CA SER A 79 8.82 -21.41 8.23
C SER A 79 9.59 -21.29 6.91
N TYR A 80 9.08 -21.95 5.89
CA TYR A 80 9.57 -21.81 4.53
C TYR A 80 8.44 -21.38 3.61
N ILE A 81 8.71 -20.37 2.78
CA ILE A 81 7.76 -19.82 1.82
C ILE A 81 8.42 -19.83 0.44
N TYR A 82 7.74 -20.44 -0.51
CA TYR A 82 8.04 -20.31 -1.92
C TYR A 82 6.92 -19.54 -2.60
N GLN A 83 7.27 -18.50 -3.34
CA GLN A 83 6.33 -17.64 -4.07
C GLN A 83 6.83 -17.47 -5.49
N LYS A 84 5.91 -17.54 -6.44
CA LYS A 84 6.13 -17.24 -7.84
C LYS A 84 5.07 -16.25 -8.32
N ASP A 85 5.52 -15.15 -8.88
CA ASP A 85 4.67 -14.14 -9.53
C ASP A 85 4.96 -14.13 -11.02
N GLN A 86 3.92 -14.13 -11.84
CA GLN A 86 4.05 -14.01 -13.29
C GLN A 86 3.17 -12.86 -13.79
N ASN A 87 3.79 -11.94 -14.51
CA ASN A 87 3.14 -10.84 -15.22
C ASN A 87 2.22 -9.96 -14.38
N MET A 88 2.59 -9.69 -13.12
CA MET A 88 1.87 -8.70 -12.31
C MET A 88 1.73 -7.40 -13.08
N THR A 89 0.53 -6.84 -13.13
CA THR A 89 0.21 -5.68 -13.95
C THR A 89 0.99 -4.45 -13.50
N ASN A 90 1.68 -3.80 -14.43
CA ASN A 90 2.33 -2.52 -14.17
C ASN A 90 1.28 -1.41 -14.05
N GLN A 91 1.64 -0.39 -13.29
CA GLN A 91 0.92 0.87 -13.24
C GLN A 91 1.42 1.81 -14.37
N GLY A 92 0.61 2.80 -14.72
CA GLY A 92 0.96 3.78 -15.74
C GLY A 92 0.72 3.26 -17.16
N VAL A 93 1.35 3.90 -18.15
CA VAL A 93 1.02 3.69 -19.56
C VAL A 93 1.92 2.68 -20.29
N TYR A 94 3.14 2.45 -19.81
CA TYR A 94 4.08 1.55 -20.47
C TYR A 94 3.99 0.11 -19.96
N SER A 95 3.95 -0.85 -20.87
CA SER A 95 3.82 -2.29 -20.54
C SER A 95 2.62 -2.63 -19.64
N ASN A 96 1.59 -1.80 -19.69
CA ASN A 96 0.33 -2.01 -19.00
C ASN A 96 -0.74 -2.42 -20.02
N PRO A 97 -1.24 -3.67 -20.02
CA PRO A 97 -2.19 -4.14 -21.01
C PRO A 97 -3.57 -3.47 -20.90
N LEU A 98 -3.88 -2.83 -19.77
CA LEU A 98 -5.14 -2.11 -19.57
C LEU A 98 -5.24 -0.86 -20.45
N VAL A 99 -4.11 -0.21 -20.71
CA VAL A 99 -4.09 1.01 -21.54
C VAL A 99 -4.64 0.75 -22.94
N PRO A 100 -4.05 -0.14 -23.76
CA PRO A 100 -4.60 -0.45 -25.09
C PRO A 100 -5.98 -1.10 -25.02
N ALA A 101 -6.29 -1.89 -23.99
CA ALA A 101 -7.62 -2.48 -23.84
C ALA A 101 -8.68 -1.42 -23.55
N TYR A 102 -8.39 -0.43 -22.72
CA TYR A 102 -9.35 0.64 -22.41
C TYR A 102 -9.48 1.68 -23.52
N LEU A 103 -8.39 1.99 -24.23
CA LEU A 103 -8.35 3.03 -25.27
C LEU A 103 -8.71 2.52 -26.65
N PHE A 104 -8.89 1.21 -26.84
CA PHE A 104 -9.27 0.63 -28.14
C PHE A 104 -10.61 1.18 -28.64
N PRO A 105 -10.72 1.56 -29.93
CA PRO A 105 -11.96 2.11 -30.50
C PRO A 105 -13.15 1.14 -30.39
N ARG A 106 -14.28 1.63 -29.90
CA ARG A 106 -15.46 0.80 -29.60
C ARG A 106 -16.12 0.17 -30.85
N GLY A 107 -15.92 0.79 -32.00
CA GLY A 107 -16.47 0.31 -33.28
C GLY A 107 -15.56 -0.61 -34.08
N GLU A 108 -14.36 -0.91 -33.57
CA GLU A 108 -13.37 -1.75 -34.25
C GLU A 108 -13.42 -3.20 -33.76
N ASN A 109 -12.89 -4.11 -34.58
CA ASN A 109 -12.85 -5.54 -34.26
C ASN A 109 -11.65 -5.88 -33.39
N PHE A 110 -11.86 -5.93 -32.08
CA PHE A 110 -10.83 -6.29 -31.12
C PHE A 110 -10.41 -7.78 -31.21
N ASP A 111 -11.33 -8.68 -31.56
CA ASP A 111 -11.07 -10.11 -31.66
C ASP A 111 -10.01 -10.45 -32.73
N LEU A 112 -9.86 -9.60 -33.75
CA LEU A 112 -8.79 -9.73 -34.72
C LEU A 112 -7.41 -9.74 -34.07
N TYR A 113 -7.25 -8.99 -33.01
CA TYR A 113 -5.99 -8.77 -32.31
C TYR A 113 -5.74 -9.75 -31.16
N ARG A 114 -6.67 -10.69 -30.91
CA ARG A 114 -6.37 -11.88 -30.06
C ARG A 114 -5.26 -12.72 -30.68
N ARG A 115 -5.16 -12.74 -32.01
CA ARG A 115 -3.98 -13.23 -32.74
C ARG A 115 -2.88 -12.17 -32.72
N PHE A 116 -2.27 -11.98 -31.57
CA PHE A 116 -1.36 -10.88 -31.24
C PHE A 116 -0.02 -10.90 -31.99
N GLU A 117 0.28 -11.96 -32.77
CA GLU A 117 1.53 -12.07 -33.52
C GLU A 117 1.30 -12.67 -34.90
N ARG A 118 2.18 -12.30 -35.86
CA ARG A 118 2.22 -12.81 -37.22
C ARG A 118 3.67 -13.06 -37.65
N TYR A 119 3.88 -14.12 -38.39
CA TYR A 119 5.20 -14.40 -38.97
C TYR A 119 5.55 -13.37 -40.05
N ASN A 120 6.73 -12.78 -39.93
CA ASN A 120 7.31 -11.88 -40.93
C ASN A 120 8.45 -12.61 -41.67
N GLU A 121 8.28 -12.81 -42.99
CA GLU A 121 9.28 -13.52 -43.81
C GLU A 121 10.58 -12.73 -43.94
N GLY A 122 10.56 -11.41 -43.87
CA GLY A 122 11.74 -10.56 -43.97
C GLY A 122 12.67 -10.68 -42.78
N THR A 123 12.11 -10.66 -41.59
CA THR A 123 12.85 -10.80 -40.32
C THR A 123 12.95 -12.24 -39.82
N LYS A 124 12.14 -13.15 -40.38
CA LYS A 124 11.99 -14.56 -39.96
C LYS A 124 11.56 -14.71 -38.48
N LEU A 125 10.78 -13.75 -37.98
CA LEU A 125 10.30 -13.71 -36.62
C LEU A 125 8.77 -13.69 -36.55
N MET A 126 8.24 -14.12 -35.42
CA MET A 126 6.89 -13.78 -34.99
C MET A 126 6.91 -12.36 -34.47
N GLU A 127 6.28 -11.44 -35.17
CA GLU A 127 6.20 -10.03 -34.80
C GLU A 127 4.82 -9.65 -34.28
N GLN A 128 4.77 -8.59 -33.48
CA GLN A 128 3.52 -8.06 -32.97
C GLN A 128 2.56 -7.73 -34.12
N PHE A 129 1.31 -8.17 -33.97
CA PHE A 129 0.22 -7.75 -34.81
C PHE A 129 -0.74 -6.85 -34.06
N TRP A 130 -0.78 -5.58 -34.44
CA TRP A 130 -1.57 -4.56 -33.77
C TRP A 130 -2.08 -3.50 -34.76
N SER A 131 -2.96 -2.60 -34.26
CA SER A 131 -3.42 -1.44 -35.00
C SER A 131 -2.28 -0.42 -35.17
N THR A 132 -1.96 -0.05 -36.40
CA THR A 132 -0.91 0.95 -36.69
C THR A 132 -1.22 2.33 -36.12
N ASP A 133 -2.51 2.70 -36.05
CA ASP A 133 -2.94 3.99 -35.49
C ASP A 133 -2.69 4.05 -33.98
N MET A 134 -2.86 2.95 -33.27
CA MET A 134 -2.59 2.88 -31.83
C MET A 134 -1.10 2.78 -31.53
N GLU A 135 -0.34 2.05 -32.32
CA GLU A 135 1.10 1.89 -32.18
C GLU A 135 1.85 3.20 -32.47
N GLY A 136 1.41 3.96 -33.46
CA GLY A 136 1.97 5.24 -33.89
C GLY A 136 1.55 6.45 -33.03
N GLY A 137 0.59 6.29 -32.14
CA GLY A 137 0.08 7.38 -31.28
C GLY A 137 1.05 7.77 -30.16
N ASP A 138 0.73 8.85 -29.44
CA ASP A 138 1.57 9.43 -28.39
C ASP A 138 1.96 8.44 -27.28
N LEU A 139 1.05 7.52 -26.93
CA LEU A 139 1.30 6.48 -25.91
C LEU A 139 2.02 5.25 -26.47
N ARG A 140 2.23 5.15 -27.77
CA ARG A 140 2.90 4.03 -28.46
C ARG A 140 2.41 2.67 -27.96
N MET A 141 1.10 2.49 -27.93
CA MET A 141 0.44 1.34 -27.35
C MET A 141 0.76 0.06 -28.10
N GLN A 142 1.02 -0.99 -27.37
CA GLN A 142 1.21 -2.34 -27.90
C GLN A 142 -0.08 -3.15 -27.80
N ASN A 143 -0.17 -4.25 -28.56
CA ASN A 143 -1.26 -5.20 -28.40
C ASN A 143 -1.29 -5.72 -26.95
N PRO A 144 -2.42 -5.68 -26.23
CA PRO A 144 -2.49 -6.11 -24.83
C PRO A 144 -2.13 -7.59 -24.64
N TYR A 145 -2.44 -8.46 -25.60
CA TYR A 145 -2.02 -9.87 -25.57
C TYR A 145 -0.52 -10.03 -25.83
N TRP A 146 0.09 -9.18 -26.68
CA TRP A 146 1.55 -9.15 -26.82
C TRP A 146 2.22 -8.80 -25.50
N ILE A 147 1.71 -7.80 -24.80
CA ILE A 147 2.22 -7.43 -23.48
C ILE A 147 2.17 -8.62 -22.52
N ASN A 148 1.08 -9.39 -22.51
CA ASN A 148 0.91 -10.51 -21.60
C ASN A 148 1.74 -11.74 -21.96
N TYR A 149 1.97 -12.00 -23.26
CA TYR A 149 2.60 -13.24 -23.72
C TYR A 149 4.03 -13.05 -24.24
N ARG A 150 4.49 -11.79 -24.45
CA ARG A 150 5.82 -11.48 -25.00
C ARG A 150 6.59 -10.42 -24.19
N ASN A 151 5.94 -9.72 -23.28
CA ASN A 151 6.62 -8.83 -22.34
C ASN A 151 6.55 -9.46 -20.93
N LEU A 152 7.25 -10.58 -20.79
CA LEU A 152 7.15 -11.45 -19.61
C LEU A 152 7.93 -10.88 -18.43
N ARG A 153 7.34 -10.95 -17.24
CA ARG A 153 7.95 -10.57 -15.97
C ARG A 153 7.65 -11.64 -14.94
N ASN A 154 8.69 -12.22 -14.39
CA ASN A 154 8.58 -13.29 -13.41
C ASN A 154 9.42 -12.97 -12.18
N THR A 155 8.87 -13.26 -11.00
CA THR A 155 9.60 -13.21 -9.74
C THR A 155 9.47 -14.55 -9.05
N ASP A 156 10.61 -15.20 -8.79
CA ASP A 156 10.71 -16.38 -7.94
C ASP A 156 11.30 -15.96 -6.59
N LYS A 157 10.54 -16.14 -5.51
CA LYS A 157 10.94 -15.76 -4.15
C LYS A 157 10.97 -16.95 -3.21
N LYS A 158 12.08 -17.15 -2.52
CA LYS A 158 12.27 -18.16 -1.48
C LYS A 158 12.58 -17.45 -0.18
N ARG A 159 11.77 -17.67 0.85
CA ARG A 159 11.96 -17.07 2.16
C ARG A 159 11.95 -18.15 3.24
N TYR A 160 12.88 -18.07 4.15
CA TYR A 160 12.86 -18.88 5.35
C TYR A 160 13.00 -18.02 6.60
N MET A 161 12.21 -18.35 7.60
CA MET A 161 12.20 -17.68 8.89
C MET A 161 12.45 -18.72 9.97
N LEU A 162 13.47 -18.46 10.78
CA LEU A 162 13.81 -19.30 11.92
C LEU A 162 13.66 -18.47 13.19
N SER A 163 13.07 -19.04 14.22
CA SER A 163 12.99 -18.40 15.53
C SER A 163 13.26 -19.42 16.61
N PHE A 164 14.10 -19.04 17.55
CA PHE A 164 14.38 -19.80 18.75
C PHE A 164 14.23 -18.87 19.96
N SER A 165 13.52 -19.32 20.98
CA SER A 165 13.45 -18.64 22.26
C SER A 165 13.61 -19.60 23.42
N ALA A 166 14.30 -19.15 24.46
CA ALA A 166 14.42 -19.85 25.73
C ALA A 166 13.94 -18.90 26.84
N SER A 167 13.09 -19.39 27.72
CA SER A 167 12.56 -18.64 28.86
C SER A 167 12.74 -19.49 30.12
N TYR A 168 13.37 -18.91 31.14
CA TYR A 168 13.70 -19.62 32.37
C TYR A 168 13.13 -18.88 33.60
N ASP A 169 12.29 -19.57 34.36
CA ASP A 169 11.74 -19.06 35.62
C ASP A 169 12.75 -19.28 36.74
N ILE A 170 13.49 -18.24 37.09
CA ILE A 170 14.45 -18.23 38.21
C ILE A 170 13.68 -18.37 39.54
N LEU A 171 12.64 -17.55 39.65
CA LEU A 171 11.68 -17.56 40.76
C LEU A 171 10.26 -17.51 40.19
N PRO A 172 9.21 -17.84 40.95
CA PRO A 172 7.83 -17.78 40.47
C PRO A 172 7.38 -16.41 39.93
N TRP A 173 8.10 -15.35 40.33
CA TRP A 173 7.84 -13.97 39.93
C TRP A 173 8.97 -13.36 39.07
N LEU A 174 10.02 -14.11 38.77
CA LEU A 174 11.20 -13.61 38.03
C LEU A 174 11.56 -14.58 36.91
N ASN A 175 11.43 -14.13 35.69
CA ASN A 175 11.72 -14.86 34.48
C ASN A 175 12.81 -14.17 33.65
N VAL A 176 13.69 -14.93 33.04
CA VAL A 176 14.66 -14.44 32.03
C VAL A 176 14.37 -15.12 30.71
N ALA A 177 14.22 -14.34 29.65
CA ALA A 177 13.91 -14.83 28.34
C ALA A 177 14.88 -14.27 27.29
N GLY A 178 15.39 -15.14 26.44
CA GLY A 178 16.21 -14.77 25.27
C GLY A 178 15.58 -15.29 23.99
N ARG A 179 15.70 -14.52 22.91
CA ARG A 179 15.15 -14.85 21.61
C ARG A 179 16.09 -14.47 20.49
N VAL A 180 16.20 -15.33 19.49
CA VAL A 180 16.92 -15.09 18.24
C VAL A 180 15.99 -15.38 17.08
N ARG A 181 15.98 -14.51 16.08
CA ARG A 181 15.21 -14.67 14.83
C ARG A 181 16.12 -14.41 13.64
N LEU A 182 15.95 -15.24 12.62
CA LEU A 182 16.54 -15.06 11.30
C LEU A 182 15.42 -15.08 10.26
N ASP A 183 15.36 -14.05 9.45
CA ASP A 183 14.48 -13.95 8.30
C ASP A 183 15.36 -13.72 7.07
N ASN A 184 15.33 -14.62 6.11
CA ASN A 184 16.09 -14.52 4.89
C ASN A 184 15.17 -14.71 3.68
N SER A 185 15.30 -13.81 2.71
CA SER A 185 14.53 -13.82 1.48
C SER A 185 15.47 -13.71 0.29
N ASN A 186 15.36 -14.66 -0.64
CA ASN A 186 16.09 -14.67 -1.91
C ASN A 186 15.07 -14.51 -3.03
N SER A 187 15.22 -13.51 -3.88
CA SER A 187 14.36 -13.29 -5.04
C SER A 187 15.16 -13.23 -6.32
N LEU A 188 14.61 -13.85 -7.36
CA LEU A 188 15.08 -13.76 -8.74
C LEU A 188 13.97 -13.12 -9.56
N TYR A 189 14.23 -11.92 -10.06
CA TYR A 189 13.37 -11.23 -11.01
C TYR A 189 13.94 -11.39 -12.42
N THR A 190 13.07 -11.72 -13.37
CA THR A 190 13.43 -11.74 -14.80
C THR A 190 12.39 -10.98 -15.61
N GLN A 191 12.87 -10.18 -16.58
CA GLN A 191 12.02 -9.55 -17.59
C GLN A 191 12.53 -9.89 -18.98
N LYS A 192 11.62 -10.34 -19.84
CA LYS A 192 11.89 -10.72 -21.24
C LYS A 192 10.97 -9.92 -22.14
N LEU A 193 11.50 -8.92 -22.83
CA LEU A 193 10.78 -8.18 -23.85
C LEU A 193 11.22 -8.71 -25.21
N TYR A 194 10.28 -9.34 -25.92
CA TYR A 194 10.59 -9.99 -27.20
C TYR A 194 10.86 -8.97 -28.31
N ALA A 195 11.60 -9.40 -29.33
CA ALA A 195 11.76 -8.66 -30.57
C ALA A 195 10.40 -8.25 -31.15
N SER A 196 10.30 -7.07 -31.75
CA SER A 196 9.04 -6.40 -32.15
C SER A 196 8.27 -5.71 -31.00
N SER A 197 8.76 -5.78 -29.76
CA SER A 197 8.24 -4.90 -28.71
C SER A 197 8.63 -3.44 -28.94
N ASN A 198 7.86 -2.51 -28.39
CA ASN A 198 8.11 -1.08 -28.54
C ASN A 198 9.55 -0.70 -28.15
N THR A 199 10.23 0.00 -29.05
CA THR A 199 11.65 0.37 -28.89
C THR A 199 11.93 1.30 -27.74
N THR A 200 10.92 2.04 -27.24
CA THR A 200 11.05 2.88 -26.04
C THR A 200 11.32 2.04 -24.80
N ILE A 201 10.64 0.87 -24.66
CA ILE A 201 10.83 -0.01 -23.51
C ILE A 201 11.97 -1.01 -23.67
N THR A 202 12.49 -1.20 -24.89
CA THR A 202 13.63 -2.08 -25.19
C THR A 202 14.95 -1.34 -25.31
N ASP A 203 15.03 -0.06 -24.86
CA ASP A 203 16.23 0.79 -25.00
C ASP A 203 16.75 0.86 -26.44
N GLY A 204 15.84 0.84 -27.44
CA GLY A 204 16.14 0.81 -28.88
C GLY A 204 16.55 -0.57 -29.43
N GLY A 205 16.45 -1.64 -28.65
CA GLY A 205 16.79 -3.00 -29.06
C GLY A 205 15.76 -3.60 -29.99
N LYS A 206 16.21 -4.08 -31.18
CA LYS A 206 15.35 -4.75 -32.17
C LYS A 206 15.22 -6.25 -31.90
N ASN A 207 16.22 -6.86 -31.28
CA ASN A 207 16.27 -8.29 -30.98
C ASN A 207 15.64 -8.67 -29.67
N GLY A 208 15.08 -7.68 -28.93
CA GLY A 208 14.48 -7.83 -27.61
C GLY A 208 15.31 -7.17 -26.51
N HIS A 209 14.84 -7.31 -25.28
CA HIS A 209 15.50 -6.76 -24.07
C HIS A 209 15.39 -7.77 -22.93
N TYR A 210 16.43 -7.89 -22.14
CA TYR A 210 16.48 -8.77 -21.00
C TYR A 210 16.90 -8.04 -19.73
N THR A 211 16.22 -8.39 -18.63
CA THR A 211 16.61 -7.99 -17.28
C THR A 211 16.65 -9.21 -16.40
N GLU A 212 17.71 -9.35 -15.61
CA GLU A 212 17.82 -10.29 -14.50
C GLU A 212 18.29 -9.54 -13.27
N ALA A 213 17.55 -9.66 -12.15
CA ALA A 213 17.92 -9.10 -10.86
C ALA A 213 17.82 -10.15 -9.77
N ARG A 214 18.84 -10.23 -8.93
CA ARG A 214 18.89 -11.13 -7.76
C ARG A 214 19.04 -10.29 -6.51
N ALA A 215 18.08 -10.39 -5.60
CA ALA A 215 18.10 -9.71 -4.32
C ALA A 215 18.15 -10.71 -3.16
N TYR A 216 18.96 -10.38 -2.17
CA TYR A 216 19.14 -11.13 -0.93
C TYR A 216 18.83 -10.19 0.24
N ASP A 217 17.74 -10.47 0.94
CA ASP A 217 17.37 -9.72 2.14
C ASP A 217 17.58 -10.61 3.35
N THR A 218 18.28 -10.09 4.34
CA THR A 218 18.53 -10.81 5.60
C THR A 218 18.24 -9.90 6.77
N GLN A 219 17.38 -10.35 7.68
CA GLN A 219 17.18 -9.72 8.97
C GLN A 219 17.54 -10.68 10.09
N THR A 220 18.42 -10.24 10.97
CA THR A 220 18.77 -10.96 12.20
C THR A 220 18.37 -10.11 13.39
N TYR A 221 17.60 -10.70 14.29
CA TYR A 221 17.12 -10.05 15.51
C TYR A 221 17.45 -10.91 16.73
N ALA A 222 17.96 -10.30 17.77
CA ALA A 222 18.14 -10.95 19.06
C ALA A 222 17.70 -10.02 20.18
N ASP A 223 17.10 -10.58 21.23
CA ASP A 223 16.79 -9.88 22.49
C ASP A 223 17.02 -10.74 23.72
N LEU A 224 17.26 -10.05 24.81
CA LEU A 224 17.31 -10.62 26.15
C LEU A 224 16.43 -9.76 27.07
N MET A 225 15.54 -10.39 27.82
CA MET A 225 14.59 -9.74 28.70
C MET A 225 14.61 -10.37 30.10
N VAL A 226 14.47 -9.54 31.10
CA VAL A 226 14.14 -9.91 32.47
C VAL A 226 12.70 -9.48 32.73
N ASN A 227 11.85 -10.41 33.10
CA ASN A 227 10.43 -10.18 33.36
C ASN A 227 10.17 -10.40 34.85
N ILE A 228 9.44 -9.47 35.45
CA ILE A 228 9.03 -9.48 36.84
C ILE A 228 7.50 -9.42 36.86
N ASP A 229 6.88 -10.40 37.52
CA ASP A 229 5.44 -10.44 37.76
C ASP A 229 5.25 -10.80 39.22
N LYS A 230 4.90 -9.79 40.04
CA LYS A 230 4.81 -9.97 41.51
C LYS A 230 3.65 -9.25 42.10
N THR A 231 2.92 -9.95 42.90
CA THR A 231 1.86 -9.39 43.74
C THR A 231 2.35 -9.19 45.16
N PHE A 232 2.05 -8.03 45.76
CA PHE A 232 2.42 -7.64 47.11
C PHE A 232 1.14 -7.47 47.96
N GLY A 233 0.95 -8.38 48.88
CA GLY A 233 -0.33 -8.44 49.63
C GLY A 233 -1.50 -8.74 48.70
N GLU A 234 -2.66 -8.18 49.04
CA GLU A 234 -3.90 -8.33 48.23
C GLU A 234 -4.14 -7.16 47.26
N ASP A 235 -3.46 -6.04 47.50
CA ASP A 235 -3.78 -4.76 46.88
C ASP A 235 -2.86 -4.37 45.70
N TRP A 236 -1.60 -4.80 45.70
CA TRP A 236 -0.60 -4.30 44.73
C TRP A 236 -0.08 -5.38 43.79
N SER A 237 0.01 -5.07 42.54
CA SER A 237 0.69 -5.87 41.50
C SER A 237 1.78 -5.06 40.79
N LEU A 238 2.88 -5.70 40.53
CA LEU A 238 3.99 -5.18 39.73
C LEU A 238 4.24 -6.10 38.58
N ASN A 239 4.11 -5.57 37.35
CA ASN A 239 4.54 -6.22 36.12
C ASN A 239 5.63 -5.33 35.50
N ALA A 240 6.84 -5.85 35.38
CA ALA A 240 7.94 -5.10 34.80
C ALA A 240 8.76 -5.97 33.85
N ASN A 241 9.26 -5.36 32.78
CA ASN A 241 10.26 -5.98 31.92
C ASN A 241 11.38 -4.99 31.63
N ILE A 242 12.59 -5.49 31.60
CA ILE A 242 13.79 -4.76 31.19
C ILE A 242 14.50 -5.62 30.17
N GLY A 243 14.89 -5.03 29.05
CA GLY A 243 15.50 -5.79 27.98
C GLY A 243 16.46 -4.97 27.15
N ALA A 244 17.24 -5.72 26.38
CA ALA A 244 18.11 -5.20 25.33
C ALA A 244 17.88 -5.99 24.05
N SER A 245 18.01 -5.33 22.91
CA SER A 245 17.85 -5.97 21.61
C SER A 245 18.84 -5.44 20.57
N ILE A 246 19.13 -6.28 19.58
CA ILE A 246 19.88 -5.92 18.38
C ILE A 246 19.10 -6.38 17.16
N ASN A 247 18.99 -5.50 16.19
CA ASN A 247 18.35 -5.77 14.91
C ASN A 247 19.31 -5.39 13.77
N ASN A 248 19.63 -6.35 12.91
CA ASN A 248 20.44 -6.13 11.71
C ASN A 248 19.58 -6.42 10.48
N ILE A 249 19.57 -5.49 9.53
CA ILE A 249 18.86 -5.66 8.26
C ILE A 249 19.87 -5.39 7.15
N LYS A 250 20.06 -6.36 6.28
CA LYS A 250 20.97 -6.27 5.15
C LYS A 250 20.23 -6.63 3.86
N THR A 251 20.40 -5.80 2.84
CA THR A 251 19.95 -6.05 1.47
C THR A 251 21.17 -6.01 0.54
N ASP A 252 21.23 -6.97 -0.38
CA ASP A 252 22.24 -7.07 -1.44
C ASP A 252 21.49 -7.37 -2.75
N GLU A 253 21.65 -6.53 -3.76
CA GLU A 253 20.99 -6.74 -5.06
C GLU A 253 22.03 -6.59 -6.18
N LEU A 254 21.98 -7.52 -7.13
CA LEU A 254 22.75 -7.49 -8.35
C LEU A 254 21.80 -7.60 -9.53
N SER A 255 21.82 -6.62 -10.41
CA SER A 255 20.98 -6.61 -11.61
C SER A 255 21.79 -6.38 -12.89
N TYR A 256 21.32 -7.00 -13.95
CA TYR A 256 21.78 -6.81 -15.32
C TYR A 256 20.59 -6.52 -16.20
N ARG A 257 20.67 -5.48 -17.03
CA ARG A 257 19.61 -5.14 -17.97
C ARG A 257 20.17 -4.51 -19.23
N GLY A 258 19.48 -4.73 -20.34
CA GLY A 258 19.84 -4.10 -21.61
C GLY A 258 19.17 -4.75 -22.79
N PRO A 259 19.25 -4.12 -23.97
CA PRO A 259 18.83 -4.71 -25.22
C PRO A 259 19.75 -5.88 -25.59
N ILE A 260 19.19 -6.85 -26.33
CA ILE A 260 19.96 -7.93 -26.93
C ILE A 260 20.78 -7.34 -28.13
N GLN A 261 22.01 -7.80 -28.32
CA GLN A 261 22.93 -7.34 -29.37
C GLN A 261 22.25 -7.37 -30.74
N GLU A 262 22.50 -6.35 -31.58
CA GLU A 262 21.88 -6.27 -32.93
C GLU A 262 22.33 -7.39 -33.86
N ASN A 263 23.57 -7.84 -33.74
CA ASN A 263 24.15 -8.97 -34.48
C ASN A 263 24.01 -10.33 -33.79
N GLY A 264 23.31 -10.36 -32.66
CA GLY A 264 22.94 -11.56 -31.91
C GLY A 264 21.67 -12.23 -32.46
N LEU A 265 21.27 -13.33 -31.82
CA LEU A 265 20.03 -14.01 -32.15
C LEU A 265 18.85 -13.34 -31.41
N PRO A 266 17.77 -12.96 -32.11
CA PRO A 266 16.58 -12.42 -31.47
C PRO A 266 15.97 -13.35 -30.42
N ASN A 267 15.47 -12.78 -29.34
CA ASN A 267 14.76 -13.50 -28.25
C ASN A 267 15.61 -14.55 -27.50
N VAL A 268 16.95 -14.45 -27.58
CA VAL A 268 17.84 -15.23 -26.70
C VAL A 268 18.13 -14.42 -25.44
N PHE A 269 17.42 -14.77 -24.37
CA PHE A 269 17.42 -14.01 -23.11
C PHE A 269 18.53 -14.52 -22.19
N ASN A 270 19.71 -13.95 -22.35
CA ASN A 270 20.89 -14.28 -21.56
C ASN A 270 21.69 -12.99 -21.29
N VAL A 271 22.31 -12.89 -20.12
CA VAL A 271 23.14 -11.73 -19.72
C VAL A 271 24.34 -11.53 -20.64
N PHE A 272 24.85 -12.61 -21.24
CA PHE A 272 26.00 -12.57 -22.18
C PHE A 272 25.64 -12.04 -23.56
N ASP A 273 24.34 -12.08 -23.92
CA ASP A 273 23.86 -11.62 -25.23
C ASP A 273 23.39 -10.16 -25.21
N LEU A 274 23.57 -9.45 -24.08
CA LEU A 274 23.25 -8.04 -23.98
C LEU A 274 24.28 -7.18 -24.73
N ASP A 275 23.79 -6.12 -25.35
CA ASP A 275 24.62 -5.11 -26.03
C ASP A 275 25.60 -4.45 -25.03
N ASP A 276 26.88 -4.67 -25.19
CA ASP A 276 27.94 -4.19 -24.29
C ASP A 276 27.95 -2.66 -24.13
N THR A 277 27.48 -1.93 -25.15
CA THR A 277 27.43 -0.46 -25.12
C THR A 277 26.26 0.07 -24.32
N LYS A 278 25.15 -0.67 -24.25
CA LYS A 278 23.89 -0.30 -23.60
C LYS A 278 23.60 -1.10 -22.34
N LYS A 279 24.31 -2.20 -22.12
CA LYS A 279 24.17 -3.04 -20.93
C LYS A 279 24.43 -2.24 -19.66
N ARG A 280 23.50 -2.35 -18.71
CA ARG A 280 23.63 -1.78 -17.36
C ARG A 280 23.82 -2.92 -16.39
N ALA A 281 24.94 -2.90 -15.69
CA ALA A 281 25.19 -3.76 -14.53
C ALA A 281 25.16 -2.89 -13.28
N GLU A 282 24.35 -3.26 -12.32
CA GLU A 282 24.12 -2.47 -11.12
C GLU A 282 24.19 -3.38 -9.90
N LYS A 283 25.00 -2.98 -8.93
CA LYS A 283 25.05 -3.62 -7.63
C LYS A 283 24.66 -2.60 -6.58
N THR A 284 23.54 -2.84 -5.93
CA THR A 284 23.04 -2.02 -4.83
C THR A 284 22.98 -2.84 -3.56
N GLY A 285 22.95 -2.17 -2.42
CA GLY A 285 22.82 -2.84 -1.15
C GLY A 285 22.98 -1.86 0.00
N TRP A 286 22.55 -2.32 1.18
CA TRP A 286 22.66 -1.52 2.40
C TRP A 286 22.61 -2.42 3.62
N HIS A 287 23.10 -1.89 4.74
CA HIS A 287 23.12 -2.56 6.02
C HIS A 287 22.76 -1.56 7.12
N ASP A 288 21.62 -1.79 7.78
CA ASP A 288 21.19 -1.02 8.94
C ASP A 288 21.25 -1.87 10.20
N GLN A 289 21.76 -1.27 11.27
CA GLN A 289 21.79 -1.88 12.59
C GLN A 289 21.12 -0.94 13.60
N THR A 290 20.27 -1.51 14.45
CA THR A 290 19.71 -0.82 15.61
C THR A 290 19.98 -1.63 16.87
N GLN A 291 20.58 -1.00 17.86
CA GLN A 291 20.73 -1.54 19.21
C GLN A 291 19.78 -0.79 20.13
N SER A 292 19.22 -1.48 21.11
CA SER A 292 18.18 -0.88 21.96
C SER A 292 18.28 -1.39 23.38
N ILE A 293 17.97 -0.48 24.31
CA ILE A 293 17.67 -0.82 25.71
C ILE A 293 16.27 -0.29 26.02
N PHE A 294 15.46 -1.10 26.65
CA PHE A 294 14.09 -0.74 26.97
C PHE A 294 13.63 -1.29 28.31
N ALA A 295 12.69 -0.59 28.90
CA ALA A 295 12.00 -1.02 30.12
C ALA A 295 10.53 -0.64 30.07
N SER A 296 9.69 -1.47 30.67
CA SER A 296 8.29 -1.21 30.94
C SER A 296 7.97 -1.62 32.37
N VAL A 297 7.26 -0.76 33.08
CA VAL A 297 6.84 -1.00 34.47
C VAL A 297 5.36 -0.67 34.56
N GLU A 298 4.56 -1.62 35.00
CA GLU A 298 3.16 -1.43 35.33
C GLU A 298 2.94 -1.73 36.80
N VAL A 299 2.36 -0.77 37.52
CA VAL A 299 1.94 -0.92 38.91
C VAL A 299 0.42 -0.90 38.96
N GLY A 300 -0.16 -1.98 39.45
CA GLY A 300 -1.60 -2.11 39.68
C GLY A 300 -1.94 -1.98 41.13
N TRP A 301 -3.04 -1.25 41.45
CA TRP A 301 -3.60 -1.10 42.77
C TRP A 301 -5.05 -1.56 42.80
N LYS A 302 -5.32 -2.53 43.65
CA LYS A 302 -6.65 -3.13 43.89
C LYS A 302 -7.35 -3.61 42.61
N GLN A 303 -6.59 -3.98 41.61
CA GLN A 303 -7.11 -4.34 40.26
C GLN A 303 -8.00 -3.23 39.66
N MET A 304 -7.92 -2.02 40.19
CA MET A 304 -8.72 -0.88 39.80
C MET A 304 -7.91 0.18 39.10
N LEU A 305 -6.71 0.51 39.60
CA LEU A 305 -5.88 1.56 39.04
C LEU A 305 -4.54 0.98 38.58
N TYR A 306 -4.17 1.30 37.36
CA TYR A 306 -2.92 0.84 36.77
C TYR A 306 -2.14 2.03 36.21
N LEU A 307 -0.89 2.15 36.62
CA LEU A 307 0.07 3.10 36.06
C LEU A 307 1.13 2.31 35.30
N THR A 308 1.22 2.57 33.99
CA THR A 308 2.23 1.98 33.11
C THR A 308 3.22 3.05 32.68
N VAL A 309 4.50 2.84 32.88
CA VAL A 309 5.57 3.72 32.38
C VAL A 309 6.50 2.91 31.54
N THR A 310 6.84 3.40 30.34
CA THR A 310 7.79 2.75 29.44
C THR A 310 8.88 3.72 29.02
N GLY A 311 10.04 3.18 28.73
CA GLY A 311 11.15 3.94 28.15
C GLY A 311 11.98 3.04 27.25
N ARG A 312 12.41 3.58 26.12
CA ARG A 312 13.30 2.90 25.19
C ARG A 312 14.31 3.89 24.64
N ASN A 313 15.56 3.46 24.51
CA ASN A 313 16.60 4.18 23.79
C ASN A 313 17.13 3.33 22.64
N ASP A 314 17.16 3.89 21.45
CA ASP A 314 17.65 3.24 20.24
C ASP A 314 18.92 3.96 19.73
N TRP A 315 19.95 3.18 19.45
CA TRP A 315 21.14 3.57 18.70
C TRP A 315 21.00 3.00 17.28
N ALA A 316 20.70 3.84 16.32
CA ALA A 316 20.48 3.44 14.94
C ALA A 316 21.66 3.87 14.06
N SER A 317 22.14 2.97 13.19
CA SER A 317 23.25 3.26 12.27
C SER A 317 22.99 4.43 11.32
N GLN A 318 21.71 4.73 11.01
CA GLN A 318 21.33 5.88 10.20
C GLN A 318 21.71 7.22 10.83
N LEU A 319 21.87 7.27 12.17
CA LEU A 319 22.26 8.47 12.91
C LEU A 319 23.77 8.73 12.89
N ALA A 320 24.55 7.90 12.20
CA ALA A 320 26.00 8.11 12.09
C ALA A 320 26.30 9.51 11.52
N ASN A 321 27.29 10.19 12.13
CA ASN A 321 27.71 11.56 11.79
C ASN A 321 26.63 12.65 12.00
N SER A 322 25.56 12.36 12.76
CA SER A 322 24.64 13.38 13.26
C SER A 322 24.99 13.77 14.71
N PRO A 323 24.48 14.90 15.21
CA PRO A 323 24.71 15.32 16.60
C PRO A 323 24.13 14.36 17.63
N GLU A 324 23.06 13.65 17.28
CA GLU A 324 22.38 12.69 18.14
C GLU A 324 22.65 11.27 17.65
N SER A 325 23.48 10.50 18.39
CA SER A 325 23.79 9.10 18.08
C SER A 325 22.69 8.12 18.51
N SER A 326 21.73 8.57 19.31
CA SER A 326 20.61 7.78 19.81
C SER A 326 19.40 8.68 20.08
N PHE A 327 18.26 8.07 20.24
CA PHE A 327 17.04 8.78 20.65
C PHE A 327 16.28 7.99 21.70
N PHE A 328 15.86 8.72 22.74
CA PHE A 328 15.05 8.18 23.84
C PHE A 328 13.60 8.55 23.66
N TYR A 329 12.68 7.60 23.85
CA TYR A 329 11.26 7.82 23.77
C TYR A 329 10.49 7.15 24.90
N PRO A 330 9.95 7.97 25.83
CA PRO A 330 9.15 7.52 26.95
C PRO A 330 7.67 7.44 26.63
N SER A 331 6.94 6.66 27.42
CA SER A 331 5.49 6.76 27.53
C SER A 331 5.00 6.61 28.97
N ALA A 332 3.84 7.19 29.26
CA ALA A 332 3.15 6.98 30.51
C ALA A 332 1.64 6.82 30.24
N GLY A 333 1.01 5.86 30.90
CA GLY A 333 -0.40 5.58 30.77
C GLY A 333 -1.03 5.30 32.12
N LEU A 334 -2.24 5.84 32.33
CA LEU A 334 -3.06 5.58 33.47
C LEU A 334 -4.36 4.91 33.01
N SER A 335 -4.71 3.81 33.68
CA SER A 335 -5.97 3.10 33.45
C SER A 335 -6.73 2.99 34.78
N TRP A 336 -7.99 3.34 34.76
CA TRP A 336 -8.90 3.22 35.88
C TRP A 336 -10.06 2.30 35.51
N VAL A 337 -10.28 1.26 36.33
CA VAL A 337 -11.32 0.24 36.17
C VAL A 337 -12.26 0.27 37.36
N PRO A 338 -13.18 1.26 37.45
CA PRO A 338 -14.07 1.42 38.62
C PRO A 338 -14.98 0.21 38.85
N SER A 339 -15.33 -0.52 37.78
CA SER A 339 -16.17 -1.72 37.90
C SER A 339 -15.51 -2.90 38.61
N SER A 340 -14.19 -2.86 38.88
CA SER A 340 -13.53 -3.92 39.65
C SER A 340 -13.73 -3.79 41.17
N THR A 341 -14.08 -2.58 41.66
CA THR A 341 -14.22 -2.30 43.08
C THR A 341 -15.59 -1.78 43.46
N TRP A 342 -16.34 -1.19 42.55
CA TRP A 342 -17.66 -0.62 42.78
C TRP A 342 -18.70 -1.36 41.96
N ASP A 343 -19.82 -1.65 42.60
CA ASP A 343 -20.99 -2.12 41.86
C ASP A 343 -21.62 -0.92 41.12
N LEU A 344 -21.42 -0.86 39.86
CA LEU A 344 -21.98 0.16 38.97
C LEU A 344 -23.40 -0.18 38.49
N GLY A 345 -24.05 -1.15 39.18
CA GLY A 345 -25.37 -1.64 38.86
C GLY A 345 -25.40 -2.50 37.58
N LYS A 346 -26.60 -2.91 37.19
CA LYS A 346 -26.79 -3.81 36.02
C LYS A 346 -26.43 -3.17 34.69
N ALA A 347 -26.30 -1.83 34.61
CA ALA A 347 -26.02 -1.12 33.41
C ALA A 347 -24.54 -1.28 32.95
N PHE A 348 -23.60 -1.25 33.88
CA PHE A 348 -22.17 -1.35 33.61
C PHE A 348 -21.59 -2.63 34.22
N SER A 349 -21.50 -3.69 33.46
CA SER A 349 -20.81 -4.92 33.89
C SER A 349 -19.28 -4.78 33.80
N TYR A 350 -18.78 -3.82 33.04
CA TYR A 350 -17.38 -3.43 32.96
C TYR A 350 -17.28 -1.96 32.55
N LEU A 351 -16.36 -1.23 33.18
CA LEU A 351 -16.01 0.14 32.82
C LEU A 351 -14.51 0.34 33.02
N LYS A 352 -13.81 0.83 31.99
CA LYS A 352 -12.41 1.23 32.05
C LYS A 352 -12.25 2.59 31.37
N ILE A 353 -11.56 3.49 32.05
CA ILE A 353 -11.16 4.79 31.52
C ILE A 353 -9.62 4.76 31.41
N ARG A 354 -9.07 5.19 30.30
CA ARG A 354 -7.61 5.22 30.08
C ARG A 354 -7.18 6.55 29.51
N GLY A 355 -5.99 6.96 29.89
CA GLY A 355 -5.31 8.11 29.31
C GLY A 355 -3.83 7.82 29.18
N SER A 356 -3.21 8.27 28.09
CA SER A 356 -1.78 8.07 27.87
C SER A 356 -1.15 9.24 27.14
N ILE A 357 0.15 9.40 27.39
CA ILE A 357 1.06 10.22 26.62
C ILE A 357 2.22 9.34 26.19
N ALA A 358 2.53 9.36 24.90
CA ALA A 358 3.64 8.59 24.37
C ALA A 358 4.48 9.46 23.44
N SER A 359 5.80 9.30 23.50
CA SER A 359 6.73 9.84 22.53
C SER A 359 7.32 8.69 21.71
N VAL A 360 7.35 8.84 20.38
CA VAL A 360 8.01 7.87 19.47
C VAL A 360 9.00 8.62 18.62
N GLY A 361 10.22 8.07 18.49
CA GLY A 361 11.25 8.58 17.60
C GLY A 361 11.41 7.69 16.37
N MET A 362 11.81 8.29 15.24
CA MET A 362 12.17 7.59 14.03
C MET A 362 13.45 8.18 13.45
N PRO A 363 14.45 7.37 13.06
CA PRO A 363 15.65 7.88 12.42
C PRO A 363 15.30 8.43 11.03
N PHE A 364 16.06 9.38 10.56
CA PHE A 364 16.00 9.87 9.18
C PHE A 364 16.59 8.84 8.19
N PRO A 365 16.33 8.96 6.87
CA PRO A 365 16.91 8.06 5.86
C PRO A 365 18.43 8.02 5.91
N ARG A 366 19.02 6.87 5.58
CA ARG A 366 20.50 6.67 5.61
C ARG A 366 21.24 7.55 4.61
N HIS A 367 22.51 7.84 4.90
CA HIS A 367 23.44 8.58 4.03
C HIS A 367 23.05 10.03 3.73
N LEU A 368 22.26 10.69 4.61
CA LEU A 368 21.93 12.11 4.45
C LEU A 368 22.97 13.04 5.11
N THR A 369 23.73 12.55 6.07
CA THR A 369 24.68 13.36 6.85
C THR A 369 26.05 13.51 6.22
N VAL A 370 26.36 12.72 5.19
CA VAL A 370 27.65 12.74 4.50
C VAL A 370 27.46 12.75 2.99
N PRO A 371 28.37 13.39 2.24
CA PRO A 371 28.40 13.30 0.79
C PRO A 371 28.63 11.85 0.37
N THR A 372 27.85 11.38 -0.59
CA THR A 372 28.00 10.04 -1.16
C THR A 372 27.93 10.10 -2.66
N TYR A 373 28.61 9.14 -3.33
CA TYR A 373 28.55 8.99 -4.76
C TYR A 373 27.48 7.98 -5.15
N GLU A 374 26.90 8.17 -6.33
CA GLU A 374 25.96 7.25 -6.96
C GLU A 374 26.53 6.81 -8.31
N TYR A 375 26.49 5.50 -8.56
CA TYR A 375 26.90 4.99 -9.85
C TYR A 375 25.80 5.14 -10.88
N ASP A 376 26.04 5.98 -11.91
CA ASP A 376 25.18 6.08 -13.07
C ASP A 376 25.46 4.91 -14.02
N ALA A 377 24.64 3.86 -13.91
CA ALA A 377 24.77 2.66 -14.74
C ALA A 377 24.52 2.92 -16.22
N THR A 378 23.86 4.03 -16.60
CA THR A 378 23.61 4.42 -18.00
C THR A 378 24.86 4.99 -18.63
N ASN A 379 25.52 5.92 -17.95
CA ASN A 379 26.72 6.58 -18.45
C ASN A 379 28.02 5.90 -17.96
N LYS A 380 27.90 4.87 -17.10
CA LYS A 380 29.01 4.11 -16.52
C LYS A 380 30.03 4.99 -15.76
N VAL A 381 29.52 6.00 -15.07
CA VAL A 381 30.33 6.96 -14.29
C VAL A 381 29.80 7.11 -12.88
N TRP A 382 30.68 7.46 -11.94
CA TRP A 382 30.29 7.89 -10.62
C TRP A 382 29.91 9.36 -10.64
N LYS A 383 28.80 9.71 -10.01
CA LYS A 383 28.29 11.08 -9.85
C LYS A 383 28.13 11.40 -8.38
N ASP A 384 28.29 12.67 -8.05
CA ASP A 384 27.86 13.17 -6.74
C ASP A 384 26.35 13.05 -6.61
N LYS A 385 25.88 12.70 -5.43
CA LYS A 385 24.44 12.79 -5.14
C LYS A 385 23.96 14.22 -5.26
N THR A 386 22.77 14.37 -5.78
CA THR A 386 22.18 15.66 -6.09
C THR A 386 21.55 16.35 -4.88
N HIS A 387 21.55 15.74 -3.69
CA HIS A 387 21.06 16.37 -2.47
C HIS A 387 22.21 16.88 -1.60
N TYR A 388 21.96 18.04 -0.97
CA TYR A 388 22.90 18.66 -0.06
C TYR A 388 23.02 17.85 1.23
N PRO A 389 24.22 17.43 1.68
CA PRO A 389 24.40 16.71 2.93
C PRO A 389 24.23 17.63 4.13
N ILE A 390 23.38 17.26 5.09
CA ILE A 390 23.13 18.02 6.31
C ILE A 390 23.63 17.24 7.52
N GLY A 391 24.62 17.80 8.23
CA GLY A 391 25.24 17.16 9.38
C GLY A 391 24.45 17.26 10.69
N ASP A 392 23.46 18.15 10.80
CA ASP A 392 22.71 18.43 12.03
C ASP A 392 21.27 17.88 12.03
N LEU A 393 21.02 16.86 11.21
CA LEU A 393 19.72 16.16 11.18
C LEU A 393 19.40 15.50 12.53
N LYS A 394 18.15 15.58 12.94
CA LYS A 394 17.61 14.99 14.17
C LYS A 394 16.58 13.92 13.85
N PRO A 395 16.37 12.93 14.74
CA PRO A 395 15.25 12.00 14.59
C PRO A 395 13.91 12.72 14.56
N GLU A 396 12.98 12.26 13.72
CA GLU A 396 11.60 12.69 13.79
C GLU A 396 11.01 12.26 15.14
N ARG A 397 10.16 13.10 15.73
CA ARG A 397 9.51 12.82 17.01
C ARG A 397 8.01 13.05 16.93
N THR A 398 7.24 12.01 17.20
CA THR A 398 5.78 12.08 17.36
C THR A 398 5.42 11.99 18.84
N ILE A 399 4.65 12.96 19.32
CA ILE A 399 4.07 12.94 20.65
C ILE A 399 2.57 12.74 20.51
N THR A 400 2.05 11.68 21.11
CA THR A 400 0.63 11.33 21.07
C THR A 400 0.01 11.44 22.46
N TYR A 401 -1.13 12.09 22.51
CA TYR A 401 -2.04 12.11 23.64
C TYR A 401 -3.27 11.28 23.29
N GLU A 402 -3.68 10.38 24.16
CA GLU A 402 -4.86 9.56 23.96
C GLU A 402 -5.70 9.50 25.23
N VAL A 403 -7.02 9.58 25.07
CA VAL A 403 -8.00 9.32 26.13
C VAL A 403 -9.01 8.32 25.57
N GLY A 404 -9.29 7.26 26.32
CA GLY A 404 -10.18 6.19 25.88
C GLY A 404 -11.12 5.72 27.00
N LEU A 405 -12.23 5.17 26.56
CA LEU A 405 -13.27 4.56 27.36
C LEU A 405 -13.60 3.19 26.79
N ASP A 406 -13.57 2.16 27.64
CA ASP A 406 -14.05 0.81 27.31
C ASP A 406 -15.15 0.45 28.32
N ALA A 407 -16.32 0.10 27.80
CA ALA A 407 -17.47 -0.25 28.64
C ALA A 407 -18.18 -1.50 28.10
N ARG A 408 -18.68 -2.31 29.01
CA ARG A 408 -19.62 -3.40 28.73
C ARG A 408 -20.94 -3.13 29.45
N LEU A 409 -21.97 -2.88 28.61
CA LEU A 409 -23.27 -2.49 29.08
C LEU A 409 -24.23 -3.70 29.05
N TRP A 410 -25.00 -3.89 30.10
CA TRP A 410 -25.99 -4.98 30.22
C TRP A 410 -25.48 -6.36 29.82
N GLN A 411 -24.17 -6.60 29.95
CA GLN A 411 -23.44 -7.82 29.56
C GLN A 411 -23.39 -8.12 28.04
N HIS A 412 -24.10 -7.37 27.22
CA HIS A 412 -24.28 -7.64 25.80
C HIS A 412 -23.69 -6.57 24.87
N ILE A 413 -23.62 -5.33 25.32
CA ILE A 413 -23.12 -4.21 24.52
C ILE A 413 -21.70 -3.90 24.92
N ASN A 414 -20.76 -3.94 23.98
CA ASN A 414 -19.37 -3.54 24.14
C ASN A 414 -19.18 -2.20 23.43
N LEU A 415 -18.73 -1.20 24.17
CA LEU A 415 -18.42 0.14 23.69
C LEU A 415 -16.93 0.39 23.92
N SER A 416 -16.21 0.76 22.86
CA SER A 416 -14.87 1.31 22.95
C SER A 416 -14.84 2.63 22.19
N ALA A 417 -14.39 3.69 22.85
CA ALA A 417 -14.24 5.01 22.26
C ALA A 417 -12.88 5.58 22.64
N SER A 418 -12.18 6.15 21.67
CA SER A 418 -10.94 6.87 21.94
C SER A 418 -10.89 8.17 21.16
N TRP A 419 -10.25 9.15 21.75
CA TRP A 419 -9.82 10.39 21.14
C TRP A 419 -8.30 10.45 21.22
N TYR A 420 -7.66 10.87 20.15
CA TYR A 420 -6.22 11.08 20.13
C TYR A 420 -5.82 12.35 19.41
N ARG A 421 -4.65 12.84 19.78
CA ARG A 421 -3.91 13.88 19.09
C ARG A 421 -2.45 13.50 19.03
N ALA A 422 -1.92 13.42 17.81
CA ALA A 422 -0.52 13.14 17.52
C ALA A 422 0.13 14.34 16.84
N ASP A 423 1.21 14.85 17.43
CA ASP A 423 2.02 15.95 16.90
C ASP A 423 3.39 15.39 16.48
N THR A 424 3.65 15.33 15.16
CA THR A 424 4.94 14.93 14.60
C THR A 424 5.78 16.17 14.32
N LYS A 425 6.95 16.23 14.93
CA LYS A 425 7.95 17.31 14.78
C LYS A 425 9.21 16.80 14.11
N ASN A 426 10.01 17.70 13.56
CA ASN A 426 11.22 17.41 12.78
C ASN A 426 10.91 16.52 11.56
N GLN A 427 9.71 16.66 11.00
CA GLN A 427 9.39 15.91 9.79
C GLN A 427 10.30 16.33 8.65
N THR A 428 10.82 15.34 7.93
CA THR A 428 11.79 15.57 6.85
C THR A 428 11.05 15.86 5.55
N PHE A 429 11.38 16.99 4.93
CA PHE A 429 10.95 17.37 3.59
C PHE A 429 12.17 17.54 2.69
N ASP A 430 12.00 17.35 1.37
CA ASP A 430 13.05 17.43 0.36
C ASP A 430 12.75 18.50 -0.73
N PRO A 431 12.67 19.79 -0.37
CA PRO A 431 12.44 20.84 -1.35
C PRO A 431 13.54 20.91 -2.41
N SER A 432 13.15 21.28 -3.63
CA SER A 432 14.09 21.52 -4.72
C SER A 432 14.89 22.80 -4.47
N LEU A 433 16.18 22.75 -4.78
CA LEU A 433 17.05 23.92 -4.76
C LEU A 433 17.06 24.63 -6.11
N PRO A 434 17.40 25.94 -6.15
CA PRO A 434 17.55 26.68 -7.39
C PRO A 434 18.57 26.03 -8.35
N PRO A 435 18.39 26.15 -9.67
CA PRO A 435 19.34 25.59 -10.67
C PRO A 435 20.79 26.11 -10.55
N SER A 436 20.98 27.26 -9.87
CA SER A 436 22.31 27.82 -9.58
C SER A 436 23.08 27.06 -8.49
N SER A 437 22.40 26.17 -7.76
CA SER A 437 23.04 25.28 -6.78
C SER A 437 23.67 24.08 -7.49
N SER A 438 24.79 23.59 -6.96
CA SER A 438 25.36 22.29 -7.39
C SER A 438 24.50 21.10 -6.95
N TYR A 439 23.50 21.34 -6.12
CA TYR A 439 22.58 20.34 -5.60
C TYR A 439 21.15 20.62 -6.07
N THR A 440 20.37 19.59 -6.33
CA THR A 440 18.97 19.73 -6.79
C THR A 440 17.96 19.73 -5.64
N THR A 441 18.30 19.13 -4.51
CA THR A 441 17.43 19.00 -3.34
C THR A 441 18.20 19.21 -2.04
N ILE A 442 17.47 19.56 -0.98
CA ILE A 442 17.98 19.64 0.39
C ILE A 442 16.95 18.99 1.32
N TYR A 443 17.41 18.28 2.35
CA TYR A 443 16.50 17.76 3.37
C TYR A 443 16.33 18.78 4.49
N LEU A 444 15.09 19.18 4.74
CA LEU A 444 14.72 20.08 5.83
C LEU A 444 13.93 19.31 6.89
N GLN A 445 14.30 19.48 8.15
CA GLN A 445 13.67 18.84 9.30
C GLN A 445 13.00 19.88 10.21
N THR A 446 12.08 20.62 9.69
CA THR A 446 11.39 21.68 10.43
C THR A 446 9.87 21.48 10.45
N GLY A 447 9.37 20.49 9.73
CA GLY A 447 7.95 20.24 9.60
C GLY A 447 7.29 19.87 10.93
N HIS A 448 6.09 20.43 11.15
CA HIS A 448 5.18 20.04 12.22
C HIS A 448 3.82 19.66 11.63
N VAL A 449 3.46 18.40 11.75
CA VAL A 449 2.18 17.86 11.28
C VAL A 449 1.39 17.31 12.46
N ARG A 450 0.11 17.64 12.51
CA ARG A 450 -0.82 17.20 13.54
C ARG A 450 -1.88 16.28 12.95
N ASN A 451 -2.15 15.18 13.65
CA ASN A 451 -3.32 14.33 13.44
C ASN A 451 -4.18 14.38 14.69
N THR A 452 -5.47 14.62 14.53
CA THR A 452 -6.47 14.55 15.61
C THR A 452 -7.58 13.62 15.16
N GLY A 453 -7.95 12.65 15.98
CA GLY A 453 -8.94 11.67 15.58
C GLY A 453 -9.82 11.16 16.71
N VAL A 454 -10.92 10.54 16.30
CA VAL A 454 -11.87 9.82 17.15
C VAL A 454 -12.11 8.45 16.54
N GLU A 455 -12.04 7.44 17.38
CA GLU A 455 -12.36 6.06 17.03
C GLU A 455 -13.45 5.53 17.93
N LEU A 456 -14.44 4.87 17.33
CA LEU A 456 -15.57 4.28 18.02
C LEU A 456 -15.78 2.85 17.55
N SER A 457 -15.97 1.93 18.50
CA SER A 457 -16.42 0.56 18.22
C SER A 457 -17.61 0.26 19.11
N LEU A 458 -18.72 -0.16 18.52
CA LEU A 458 -19.95 -0.55 19.19
C LEU A 458 -20.33 -1.97 18.80
N GLY A 459 -20.19 -2.90 19.73
CA GLY A 459 -20.52 -4.30 19.55
C GLY A 459 -21.76 -4.70 20.36
N TYR A 460 -22.53 -5.63 19.82
CA TYR A 460 -23.59 -6.32 20.53
C TYR A 460 -23.46 -7.82 20.29
N ASP A 461 -23.54 -8.61 21.36
CA ASP A 461 -23.50 -10.09 21.28
C ASP A 461 -24.55 -10.67 22.23
N ASN A 462 -25.44 -11.44 21.66
CA ASN A 462 -26.45 -12.14 22.46
C ASN A 462 -26.85 -13.48 21.80
N GLN A 463 -27.26 -14.41 22.63
CA GLN A 463 -27.73 -15.71 22.22
C GLN A 463 -29.11 -16.00 22.85
N TRP A 464 -30.10 -16.29 21.98
CA TRP A 464 -31.44 -16.71 22.35
C TRP A 464 -31.65 -18.16 21.92
N ARG A 465 -31.49 -19.11 22.86
CA ARG A 465 -31.52 -20.56 22.55
C ARG A 465 -30.49 -20.91 21.48
N ASP A 466 -30.97 -21.35 20.30
CA ASP A 466 -30.18 -21.76 19.16
C ASP A 466 -29.74 -20.61 18.23
N PHE A 467 -30.28 -19.42 18.43
CA PHE A 467 -29.99 -18.24 17.62
C PHE A 467 -29.01 -17.32 18.34
N ARG A 468 -27.90 -17.02 17.67
CA ARG A 468 -26.91 -16.05 18.14
C ARG A 468 -26.80 -14.94 17.12
N TRP A 469 -26.79 -13.71 17.60
CA TRP A 469 -26.49 -12.51 16.82
C TRP A 469 -25.33 -11.76 17.46
N THR A 470 -24.29 -11.55 16.64
CA THR A 470 -23.15 -10.69 16.96
C THR A 470 -23.10 -9.58 15.94
N THR A 471 -23.04 -8.34 16.37
CA THR A 471 -22.85 -7.21 15.47
C THR A 471 -21.75 -6.30 16.02
N ASN A 472 -20.99 -5.70 15.09
CA ASN A 472 -19.98 -4.70 15.42
C ASN A 472 -20.01 -3.57 14.41
N PHE A 473 -20.15 -2.36 14.91
CA PHE A 473 -20.06 -1.13 14.15
C PHE A 473 -18.78 -0.39 14.54
N THR A 474 -17.98 0.03 13.56
CA THR A 474 -16.79 0.84 13.77
C THR A 474 -16.90 2.14 13.01
N TYR A 475 -16.41 3.20 13.62
CA TYR A 475 -16.30 4.53 13.05
C TYR A 475 -14.92 5.08 13.38
N SER A 476 -14.24 5.64 12.37
CA SER A 476 -12.98 6.38 12.56
C SER A 476 -13.02 7.69 11.80
N TRP A 477 -12.62 8.75 12.46
CA TRP A 477 -12.45 10.09 11.93
C TRP A 477 -11.05 10.58 12.26
N ASN A 478 -10.36 11.16 11.27
CA ASN A 478 -9.03 11.75 11.46
C ASN A 478 -8.92 13.05 10.66
N LYS A 479 -8.44 14.10 11.32
CA LYS A 479 -8.05 15.36 10.69
C LYS A 479 -6.53 15.46 10.70
N ASN A 480 -5.92 15.45 9.51
CA ASN A 480 -4.52 15.77 9.30
C ASN A 480 -4.38 17.29 9.07
N GLU A 481 -3.35 17.91 9.63
CA GLU A 481 -3.11 19.35 9.48
C GLU A 481 -1.61 19.66 9.53
N ILE A 482 -1.10 20.34 8.52
CA ILE A 482 0.26 20.86 8.49
C ILE A 482 0.26 22.15 9.31
N ARG A 483 0.95 22.14 10.46
CA ARG A 483 1.06 23.28 11.36
C ARG A 483 2.20 24.21 10.97
N GLU A 484 3.25 23.63 10.38
CA GLU A 484 4.46 24.33 10.02
C GLU A 484 5.22 23.51 8.98
N LEU A 485 5.70 24.13 7.91
CA LEU A 485 6.53 23.49 6.89
C LEU A 485 8.02 23.66 7.19
N ALA A 486 8.46 24.89 7.37
CA ALA A 486 9.88 25.20 7.58
C ALA A 486 10.05 26.57 8.26
N ALA A 487 9.95 26.63 9.58
CA ALA A 487 10.31 27.84 10.30
C ALA A 487 11.82 27.90 10.53
N ASN A 488 12.40 29.05 10.20
CA ASN A 488 13.82 29.36 10.43
C ASN A 488 14.82 28.41 9.75
N ALA A 489 14.40 27.72 8.69
CA ALA A 489 15.32 26.96 7.87
C ALA A 489 16.26 27.93 7.11
N VAL A 490 17.53 27.64 7.11
CA VAL A 490 18.53 28.42 6.38
C VAL A 490 19.06 27.58 5.23
N ASN A 491 19.11 28.16 4.03
CA ASN A 491 19.81 27.55 2.91
C ASN A 491 21.31 27.46 3.26
N PRO A 492 21.87 26.27 3.45
CA PRO A 492 23.25 26.14 3.89
C PRO A 492 24.27 26.56 2.83
N VAL A 493 23.85 26.69 1.56
CA VAL A 493 24.70 27.12 0.44
C VAL A 493 24.73 28.65 0.33
N THR A 494 23.56 29.32 0.47
CA THR A 494 23.47 30.78 0.30
C THR A 494 23.44 31.54 1.62
N GLY A 495 23.17 30.88 2.74
CA GLY A 495 22.98 31.51 4.05
C GLY A 495 21.64 32.24 4.21
N GLU A 496 20.78 32.22 3.21
CA GLU A 496 19.49 32.89 3.22
C GLU A 496 18.43 32.08 3.98
N SER A 497 17.51 32.78 4.64
CA SER A 497 16.36 32.12 5.30
C SER A 497 15.40 31.51 4.25
N LEU A 498 15.12 30.23 4.38
CA LEU A 498 14.14 29.50 3.57
C LEU A 498 12.77 29.59 4.27
N ASN A 499 12.03 30.66 4.01
CA ASN A 499 10.63 30.76 4.45
C ASN A 499 9.74 30.02 3.44
N LEU A 500 9.59 28.71 3.62
CA LEU A 500 8.73 27.89 2.76
C LEU A 500 7.30 27.98 3.28
N THR A 501 6.46 28.72 2.59
CA THR A 501 5.01 28.75 2.84
C THR A 501 4.27 27.66 2.07
N LYS A 502 4.91 27.11 1.05
CA LYS A 502 4.42 25.97 0.28
C LYS A 502 5.58 25.10 -0.20
N LEU A 503 5.29 23.81 -0.38
CA LEU A 503 6.20 22.82 -0.94
C LEU A 503 5.49 22.00 -2.00
N ASP A 504 5.97 22.05 -3.24
CA ASP A 504 5.46 21.25 -4.34
C ASP A 504 6.05 19.84 -4.27
N ILE A 505 5.19 18.84 -4.07
CA ILE A 505 5.56 17.42 -4.16
C ILE A 505 5.09 16.89 -5.51
N LYS A 506 5.82 15.91 -6.02
CA LYS A 506 5.47 15.26 -7.29
C LYS A 506 4.05 14.70 -7.25
N GLY A 507 3.35 14.86 -8.36
CA GLY A 507 2.06 14.26 -8.63
C GLY A 507 2.04 13.62 -10.01
N LEU A 508 0.88 13.55 -10.65
CA LEU A 508 0.73 13.05 -12.00
C LEU A 508 0.33 14.19 -12.96
N GLY A 509 1.21 14.48 -13.93
CA GLY A 509 0.97 15.53 -14.89
C GLY A 509 0.81 16.90 -14.23
N LYS A 510 -0.35 17.53 -14.41
CA LYS A 510 -0.68 18.83 -13.83
C LYS A 510 -1.40 18.75 -12.47
N ALA A 511 -1.77 17.56 -12.01
CA ALA A 511 -2.25 17.33 -10.65
C ALA A 511 -1.05 17.13 -9.72
N LYS A 512 -0.84 18.02 -8.76
CA LYS A 512 0.31 18.05 -7.86
C LYS A 512 -0.15 18.05 -6.41
N TYR A 513 0.62 17.39 -5.55
CA TYR A 513 0.49 17.60 -4.10
C TYR A 513 1.25 18.85 -3.73
N ILE A 514 0.57 19.82 -3.15
CA ILE A 514 1.19 21.04 -2.64
C ILE A 514 0.92 21.11 -1.15
N LEU A 515 1.98 20.99 -0.36
CA LEU A 515 1.91 21.15 1.08
C LEU A 515 1.89 22.64 1.41
N LYS A 516 0.90 23.05 2.21
CA LYS A 516 0.74 24.41 2.72
C LYS A 516 0.42 24.36 4.20
N GLU A 517 0.85 25.37 4.94
CA GLU A 517 0.43 25.54 6.33
C GLU A 517 -1.09 25.68 6.43
N GLY A 518 -1.70 24.99 7.37
CA GLY A 518 -3.15 24.87 7.52
C GLY A 518 -3.84 23.84 6.59
N GLY A 519 -3.14 23.35 5.56
CA GLY A 519 -3.60 22.28 4.67
C GLY A 519 -3.29 20.88 5.22
N THR A 520 -3.48 19.85 4.37
CA THR A 520 -3.20 18.45 4.69
C THR A 520 -2.05 17.90 3.84
N LEU A 521 -1.46 16.78 4.26
CA LEU A 521 -0.46 16.07 3.45
C LEU A 521 -1.04 15.46 2.16
N GLY A 522 -2.36 15.40 2.03
CA GLY A 522 -3.08 14.83 0.88
C GLY A 522 -3.74 15.86 -0.03
N ASP A 523 -3.41 17.13 0.08
CA ASP A 523 -4.05 18.18 -0.70
C ASP A 523 -3.52 18.23 -2.13
N LEU A 524 -4.44 18.10 -3.10
CA LEU A 524 -4.17 18.20 -4.52
C LEU A 524 -4.43 19.63 -5.02
N TYR A 525 -3.57 20.07 -5.91
CA TYR A 525 -3.65 21.37 -6.58
C TYR A 525 -3.28 21.27 -8.06
N THR A 526 -3.65 22.30 -8.81
CA THR A 526 -3.12 22.58 -10.15
C THR A 526 -2.90 24.08 -10.33
N THR A 527 -1.96 24.46 -11.18
CA THR A 527 -1.77 25.85 -11.64
C THR A 527 -2.35 26.08 -13.02
N SER A 528 -2.83 25.01 -13.66
CA SER A 528 -3.31 25.04 -15.04
C SER A 528 -4.82 25.24 -15.10
N ASN A 529 -5.27 26.09 -16.02
CA ASN A 529 -6.69 26.35 -16.25
C ASN A 529 -6.93 26.69 -17.73
N LEU A 530 -8.21 26.67 -18.13
CA LEU A 530 -8.60 27.36 -19.36
C LEU A 530 -8.28 28.85 -19.23
N ARG A 531 -7.83 29.44 -20.32
CA ARG A 531 -7.58 30.88 -20.35
C ARG A 531 -8.89 31.63 -20.57
N TYR A 532 -9.12 32.66 -19.76
CA TYR A 532 -10.31 33.49 -19.82
C TYR A 532 -9.91 34.94 -20.23
N ASN A 533 -10.72 35.53 -21.08
CA ASN A 533 -10.55 36.97 -21.43
C ASN A 533 -11.09 37.87 -20.29
N GLU A 534 -10.95 39.19 -20.47
CA GLU A 534 -11.39 40.20 -19.48
C GLU A 534 -12.88 40.13 -19.12
N ASN A 535 -13.71 39.53 -20.00
CA ASN A 535 -15.14 39.35 -19.77
C ASN A 535 -15.50 37.99 -19.13
N GLY A 536 -14.50 37.21 -18.75
CA GLY A 536 -14.71 35.87 -18.15
C GLY A 536 -15.09 34.77 -19.16
N TYR A 537 -14.92 34.97 -20.45
CA TYR A 537 -15.15 33.99 -21.49
C TYR A 537 -13.89 33.19 -21.77
N VAL A 538 -14.05 31.88 -21.99
CA VAL A 538 -12.98 30.97 -22.44
C VAL A 538 -12.43 31.44 -23.78
N GLU A 539 -11.13 31.61 -23.88
CA GLU A 539 -10.45 32.01 -25.11
C GLU A 539 -10.25 30.84 -26.06
N VAL A 540 -10.56 31.09 -27.34
CA VAL A 540 -10.39 30.13 -28.43
C VAL A 540 -9.57 30.82 -29.53
N ASP A 541 -8.59 30.16 -30.10
CA ASP A 541 -7.81 30.71 -31.20
C ASP A 541 -8.57 30.68 -32.52
N ASN A 542 -7.98 31.30 -33.59
CA ASN A 542 -8.58 31.37 -34.91
C ASN A 542 -8.82 29.99 -35.57
N ALA A 543 -8.15 28.94 -35.08
CA ALA A 543 -8.32 27.57 -35.54
C ALA A 543 -9.38 26.81 -34.70
N GLY A 544 -9.96 27.44 -33.68
CA GLY A 544 -10.96 26.85 -32.78
C GLY A 544 -10.34 26.00 -31.67
N ASN A 545 -9.06 26.16 -31.33
CA ASN A 545 -8.44 25.45 -30.21
C ASN A 545 -8.58 26.28 -28.95
N LEU A 546 -8.92 25.63 -27.83
CA LEU A 546 -8.99 26.27 -26.54
C LEU A 546 -7.61 26.67 -26.07
N GLN A 547 -7.53 27.85 -25.47
CA GLN A 547 -6.29 28.32 -24.86
C GLN A 547 -6.21 27.90 -23.40
N VAL A 548 -5.05 27.38 -23.00
CA VAL A 548 -4.76 26.92 -21.65
C VAL A 548 -3.61 27.75 -21.07
N THR A 549 -3.65 28.04 -19.80
CA THR A 549 -2.53 28.65 -19.06
C THR A 549 -2.02 27.66 -18.02
N ASP A 550 -0.70 27.61 -17.83
CA ASP A 550 -0.02 26.80 -16.80
C ASP A 550 0.56 27.68 -15.67
N GLU A 551 0.49 29.00 -15.82
CA GLU A 551 1.06 30.01 -14.93
C GLU A 551 0.00 30.65 -14.03
N GLY A 552 -1.08 29.94 -13.74
CA GLY A 552 -2.14 30.42 -12.86
C GLY A 552 -1.78 30.34 -11.38
N GLU A 553 -2.65 30.90 -10.55
CA GLU A 553 -2.61 30.68 -9.10
C GLU A 553 -2.90 29.21 -8.78
N ASP A 554 -2.47 28.76 -7.59
CA ASP A 554 -2.74 27.40 -7.13
C ASP A 554 -4.25 27.18 -6.92
N ILE A 555 -4.85 26.39 -7.78
CA ILE A 555 -6.26 25.98 -7.68
C ILE A 555 -6.33 24.72 -6.80
N TYR A 556 -7.02 24.82 -5.67
CA TYR A 556 -7.24 23.70 -4.77
C TYR A 556 -8.24 22.70 -5.37
N LEU A 557 -7.84 21.46 -5.50
CA LEU A 557 -8.65 20.37 -6.06
C LEU A 557 -9.36 19.53 -4.99
N GLY A 558 -8.85 19.54 -3.77
CA GLY A 558 -9.39 18.76 -2.66
C GLY A 558 -8.33 17.90 -1.97
N SER A 559 -8.66 17.35 -0.81
CA SER A 559 -7.81 16.39 -0.10
C SER A 559 -8.18 14.96 -0.51
N VAL A 560 -7.18 14.10 -0.68
CA VAL A 560 -7.39 12.65 -0.94
C VAL A 560 -7.75 11.88 0.32
N PHE A 561 -7.60 12.50 1.51
CA PHE A 561 -7.94 11.86 2.77
C PHE A 561 -9.45 11.79 2.97
N PRO A 562 -9.98 10.67 3.48
CA PRO A 562 -11.38 10.59 3.86
C PRO A 562 -11.66 11.42 5.13
N ASP A 563 -12.85 11.94 5.24
CA ASP A 563 -13.35 12.53 6.48
C ASP A 563 -13.63 11.44 7.53
N ALA A 564 -14.20 10.31 7.12
CA ALA A 564 -14.47 9.19 8.01
C ALA A 564 -14.47 7.85 7.27
N ASN A 565 -14.15 6.78 8.00
CA ASN A 565 -14.35 5.41 7.58
C ASN A 565 -15.29 4.69 8.55
N LEU A 566 -16.19 3.87 7.98
CA LEU A 566 -17.16 3.09 8.74
C LEU A 566 -17.13 1.64 8.28
N ALA A 567 -17.34 0.73 9.23
CA ALA A 567 -17.63 -0.66 8.91
C ALA A 567 -18.71 -1.19 9.84
N TRP A 568 -19.60 -2.02 9.29
CA TRP A 568 -20.68 -2.65 10.04
C TRP A 568 -20.76 -4.12 9.68
N ARG A 569 -20.34 -4.96 10.63
CA ARG A 569 -20.40 -6.41 10.50
C ARG A 569 -21.56 -6.97 11.32
N ASN A 570 -22.27 -7.92 10.72
CA ASN A 570 -23.32 -8.71 11.37
C ASN A 570 -23.04 -10.20 11.12
N ASP A 571 -23.04 -10.97 12.18
CA ASP A 571 -22.91 -12.42 12.13
C ASP A 571 -24.11 -13.05 12.86
N PHE A 572 -24.82 -13.90 12.14
CA PHE A 572 -25.97 -14.64 12.63
C PHE A 572 -25.66 -16.13 12.61
N SER A 573 -25.98 -16.84 13.69
CA SER A 573 -25.84 -18.29 13.76
C SER A 573 -27.12 -18.92 14.29
N TRP A 574 -27.64 -19.91 13.55
CA TRP A 574 -28.84 -20.63 13.93
C TRP A 574 -28.77 -22.10 13.47
N LYS A 575 -28.80 -23.03 14.43
CA LYS A 575 -28.82 -24.49 14.17
C LYS A 575 -27.82 -24.97 13.11
N GLY A 576 -26.60 -24.42 13.16
CA GLY A 576 -25.53 -24.75 12.23
C GLY A 576 -25.46 -23.88 10.98
N ILE A 577 -26.49 -23.07 10.68
CA ILE A 577 -26.44 -22.04 9.63
C ILE A 577 -25.72 -20.83 10.19
N ASN A 578 -24.75 -20.30 9.43
CA ASN A 578 -23.98 -19.09 9.76
C ASN A 578 -24.10 -18.12 8.60
N LEU A 579 -24.56 -16.90 8.89
CA LEU A 579 -24.65 -15.81 7.92
C LEU A 579 -23.81 -14.65 8.43
N GLY A 580 -22.82 -14.24 7.64
CA GLY A 580 -22.00 -13.05 7.89
C GLY A 580 -22.22 -12.00 6.84
N VAL A 581 -22.40 -10.75 7.23
CA VAL A 581 -22.60 -9.60 6.34
C VAL A 581 -21.72 -8.45 6.79
N LEU A 582 -20.95 -7.88 5.88
CA LEU A 582 -20.07 -6.74 6.14
C LEU A 582 -20.38 -5.62 5.15
N PHE A 583 -20.76 -4.47 5.69
CA PHE A 583 -20.82 -3.20 4.97
C PHE A 583 -19.64 -2.34 5.34
N THR A 584 -19.09 -1.61 4.36
CA THR A 584 -18.06 -0.59 4.56
C THR A 584 -18.47 0.70 3.88
N ALA A 585 -18.03 1.82 4.44
CA ALA A 585 -18.21 3.13 3.85
C ALA A 585 -16.96 3.99 4.07
N ARG A 586 -16.55 4.69 3.03
CA ARG A 586 -15.57 5.76 3.06
C ARG A 586 -16.31 7.05 2.74
N LEU A 587 -16.22 8.04 3.61
CA LEU A 587 -16.88 9.33 3.46
C LEU A 587 -15.84 10.41 3.22
N GLY A 588 -16.09 11.28 2.24
CA GLY A 588 -15.18 12.36 1.88
C GLY A 588 -13.95 11.91 1.08
N GLY A 589 -13.08 12.87 0.85
CA GLY A 589 -11.91 12.73 -0.01
C GLY A 589 -12.23 12.85 -1.50
N VAL A 590 -11.17 13.09 -2.28
CA VAL A 590 -11.24 13.17 -3.74
C VAL A 590 -10.29 12.16 -4.39
N CYS A 591 -10.61 11.77 -5.62
CA CYS A 591 -9.76 10.96 -6.48
C CYS A 591 -9.65 11.63 -7.85
N TYR A 592 -8.43 11.85 -8.31
CA TYR A 592 -8.14 12.30 -9.67
C TYR A 592 -7.99 11.10 -10.59
N SER A 593 -8.74 11.05 -11.70
CA SER A 593 -8.66 9.97 -12.68
C SER A 593 -7.96 10.40 -13.96
N ALA A 594 -6.69 10.06 -14.09
CA ALA A 594 -5.97 10.16 -15.35
C ALA A 594 -6.44 9.12 -16.37
N THR A 595 -7.02 8.00 -15.91
CA THR A 595 -7.67 7.00 -16.78
C THR A 595 -8.83 7.63 -17.54
N GLN A 596 -9.75 8.28 -16.82
CA GLN A 596 -10.92 8.92 -17.44
C GLN A 596 -10.49 10.06 -18.38
N ALA A 597 -9.48 10.83 -18.00
CA ALA A 597 -8.93 11.90 -18.84
C ALA A 597 -8.38 11.36 -20.17
N ASN A 598 -7.73 10.20 -20.16
CA ASN A 598 -7.26 9.55 -21.39
C ASN A 598 -8.42 8.94 -22.20
N LEU A 599 -9.44 8.34 -21.56
CA LEU A 599 -10.63 7.83 -22.27
C LEU A 599 -11.33 8.93 -23.06
N ASP A 600 -11.45 10.11 -22.47
CA ASP A 600 -12.03 11.29 -23.11
C ASP A 600 -11.16 11.80 -24.26
N LEU A 601 -9.86 11.93 -24.04
CA LEU A 601 -8.89 12.34 -25.07
C LEU A 601 -8.94 11.43 -26.31
N TYR A 602 -8.99 10.11 -26.10
CA TYR A 602 -9.05 9.12 -27.17
C TYR A 602 -10.46 8.93 -27.75
N GLY A 603 -11.45 9.66 -27.20
CA GLY A 603 -12.81 9.66 -27.73
C GLY A 603 -13.56 8.34 -27.52
N VAL A 604 -13.19 7.51 -26.55
CA VAL A 604 -13.76 6.18 -26.28
C VAL A 604 -14.67 6.15 -25.04
N SER A 605 -14.85 7.28 -24.37
CA SER A 605 -15.78 7.44 -23.24
C SER A 605 -17.20 7.78 -23.71
N GLU A 606 -18.16 7.55 -22.83
CA GLU A 606 -19.56 7.93 -23.05
C GLU A 606 -19.71 9.46 -23.15
N ALA A 607 -18.97 10.22 -22.32
CA ALA A 607 -18.98 11.68 -22.33
C ALA A 607 -18.48 12.24 -23.67
N SER A 608 -17.39 11.70 -24.20
CA SER A 608 -16.87 12.12 -25.50
C SER A 608 -17.78 11.74 -26.66
N ALA A 609 -18.49 10.61 -26.57
CA ALA A 609 -19.50 10.21 -27.56
C ALA A 609 -20.70 11.16 -27.54
N ALA A 610 -21.23 11.47 -26.36
CA ALA A 610 -22.34 12.42 -26.19
C ALA A 610 -21.98 13.82 -26.73
N ALA A 611 -20.76 14.30 -26.48
CA ALA A 611 -20.30 15.58 -27.03
C ALA A 611 -20.25 15.58 -28.56
N ARG A 612 -19.76 14.48 -29.17
CA ARG A 612 -19.78 14.35 -30.66
C ARG A 612 -21.21 14.33 -31.21
N ASP A 613 -22.13 13.61 -30.55
CA ASP A 613 -23.53 13.54 -30.96
C ASP A 613 -24.26 14.87 -30.84
N ALA A 614 -23.89 15.69 -29.85
CA ALA A 614 -24.36 17.07 -29.66
C ALA A 614 -23.76 18.08 -30.68
N GLY A 615 -22.77 17.66 -31.49
CA GLY A 615 -22.08 18.53 -32.44
C GLY A 615 -20.96 19.36 -31.84
N GLY A 616 -20.53 19.04 -30.60
CA GLY A 616 -19.46 19.70 -29.87
C GLY A 616 -19.82 19.97 -28.41
N VAL A 617 -19.01 20.80 -27.75
CA VAL A 617 -19.20 21.24 -26.37
C VAL A 617 -19.56 22.73 -26.37
N LEU A 618 -20.65 23.10 -25.72
CA LEU A 618 -21.09 24.48 -25.59
C LEU A 618 -20.23 25.21 -24.54
N ILE A 619 -19.50 26.23 -24.98
CA ILE A 619 -18.74 27.13 -24.10
C ILE A 619 -19.33 28.53 -24.15
N ASN A 620 -19.02 29.35 -23.15
CA ASN A 620 -19.45 30.77 -23.09
C ASN A 620 -20.96 30.97 -23.25
N GLY A 621 -21.77 29.90 -23.08
CA GLY A 621 -23.23 29.92 -23.23
C GLY A 621 -23.75 30.08 -24.66
N ARG A 622 -22.90 30.16 -25.68
CA ARG A 622 -23.30 30.47 -27.06
C ARG A 622 -22.39 29.90 -28.16
N GLU A 623 -21.22 29.40 -27.81
CA GLU A 623 -20.20 28.98 -28.76
C GLU A 623 -20.01 27.47 -28.70
N MET A 624 -20.11 26.80 -29.84
CA MET A 624 -19.87 25.37 -29.94
C MET A 624 -18.43 25.11 -30.37
N VAL A 625 -17.69 24.42 -29.53
CA VAL A 625 -16.32 23.97 -29.82
C VAL A 625 -16.37 22.50 -30.21
N ASP A 626 -15.59 22.13 -31.22
CA ASP A 626 -15.46 20.73 -31.64
C ASP A 626 -15.07 19.83 -30.44
N ALA A 627 -15.75 18.68 -30.32
CA ALA A 627 -15.55 17.76 -29.18
C ALA A 627 -14.11 17.27 -29.08
N GLN A 628 -13.42 17.01 -30.21
CA GLN A 628 -12.03 16.57 -30.19
C GLN A 628 -11.12 17.67 -29.63
N LYS A 629 -11.33 18.92 -30.04
CA LYS A 629 -10.53 20.06 -29.55
C LYS A 629 -10.75 20.34 -28.06
N TRP A 630 -12.01 20.20 -27.62
CA TRP A 630 -12.32 20.28 -26.19
C TRP A 630 -11.51 19.25 -25.38
N TYR A 631 -11.63 17.98 -25.75
CA TYR A 631 -10.95 16.90 -25.01
C TYR A 631 -9.43 16.87 -25.23
N GLN A 632 -8.90 17.43 -26.30
CA GLN A 632 -7.46 17.66 -26.44
C GLN A 632 -6.92 18.71 -25.48
N ALA A 633 -7.71 19.72 -25.12
CA ALA A 633 -7.31 20.74 -24.17
C ALA A 633 -7.42 20.28 -22.71
N ILE A 634 -8.51 19.58 -22.35
CA ILE A 634 -8.75 19.21 -20.95
C ILE A 634 -8.31 17.80 -20.61
N GLY A 635 -8.28 16.88 -21.57
CA GLY A 635 -8.00 15.45 -21.39
C GLY A 635 -6.51 15.14 -21.29
N SER A 636 -6.19 13.88 -21.02
CA SER A 636 -4.85 13.35 -20.74
C SER A 636 -4.28 13.73 -19.36
N GLN A 637 -3.18 13.10 -19.00
CA GLN A 637 -2.42 13.47 -17.80
C GLN A 637 -1.80 14.89 -17.86
N SER A 638 -1.64 15.43 -19.07
CA SER A 638 -1.15 16.79 -19.30
C SER A 638 -2.28 17.81 -19.49
N GLY A 639 -3.54 17.38 -19.37
CA GLY A 639 -4.73 18.20 -19.46
C GLY A 639 -5.04 18.93 -18.15
N LEU A 640 -6.31 19.22 -17.92
CA LEU A 640 -6.79 20.02 -16.80
C LEU A 640 -7.42 19.10 -15.74
N PRO A 641 -6.75 18.79 -14.63
CA PRO A 641 -7.19 17.77 -13.66
C PRO A 641 -8.52 18.12 -12.96
N GLN A 642 -8.90 19.38 -12.87
CA GLN A 642 -10.17 19.79 -12.26
C GLN A 642 -11.42 19.23 -12.97
N TYR A 643 -11.30 18.82 -14.23
CA TYR A 643 -12.38 18.18 -14.98
C TYR A 643 -12.50 16.67 -14.72
N TYR A 644 -11.50 16.07 -14.08
CA TYR A 644 -11.40 14.63 -13.83
C TYR A 644 -11.24 14.31 -12.34
N LEU A 645 -11.79 15.20 -11.52
CA LEU A 645 -11.80 15.05 -10.07
C LEU A 645 -13.15 14.48 -9.63
N TYR A 646 -13.10 13.38 -8.89
CA TYR A 646 -14.28 12.67 -8.43
C TYR A 646 -14.30 12.56 -6.90
N SER A 647 -15.50 12.54 -6.32
CA SER A 647 -15.66 12.22 -4.90
C SER A 647 -15.23 10.77 -4.63
N ALA A 648 -14.40 10.57 -3.62
CA ALA A 648 -13.99 9.23 -3.18
C ALA A 648 -14.99 8.59 -2.21
N THR A 649 -16.10 9.28 -1.90
CA THR A 649 -17.17 8.71 -1.06
C THR A 649 -17.79 7.48 -1.73
N ASN A 650 -17.77 6.37 -0.99
CA ASN A 650 -18.41 5.14 -1.42
C ASN A 650 -19.00 4.36 -0.24
N VAL A 651 -20.01 3.56 -0.54
CA VAL A 651 -20.65 2.62 0.39
C VAL A 651 -20.81 1.29 -0.33
N ARG A 652 -20.37 0.20 0.29
CA ARG A 652 -20.39 -1.11 -0.36
C ARG A 652 -20.79 -2.26 0.56
N LEU A 653 -21.40 -3.28 -0.03
CA LEU A 653 -21.49 -4.61 0.55
C LEU A 653 -20.16 -5.33 0.31
N GLN A 654 -19.30 -5.28 1.33
CA GLN A 654 -17.93 -5.75 1.23
C GLN A 654 -17.83 -7.27 1.27
N GLU A 655 -18.61 -7.92 2.13
CA GLU A 655 -18.60 -9.39 2.27
C GLU A 655 -19.99 -9.91 2.63
N LEU A 656 -20.35 -11.03 2.01
CA LEU A 656 -21.47 -11.87 2.39
C LEU A 656 -20.97 -13.31 2.48
N SER A 657 -21.19 -13.95 3.62
CA SER A 657 -20.84 -15.37 3.81
C SER A 657 -22.07 -16.14 4.31
N LEU A 658 -22.34 -17.26 3.70
CA LEU A 658 -23.41 -18.19 4.12
C LEU A 658 -22.80 -19.58 4.31
N GLY A 659 -22.78 -20.06 5.53
CA GLY A 659 -22.19 -21.33 5.87
C GLY A 659 -23.16 -22.28 6.57
N TYR A 660 -22.92 -23.57 6.42
CA TYR A 660 -23.60 -24.59 7.19
C TYR A 660 -22.60 -25.56 7.81
N THR A 661 -22.67 -25.67 9.12
CA THR A 661 -21.90 -26.65 9.88
C THR A 661 -22.74 -27.92 10.03
N LEU A 662 -22.30 -29.00 9.40
CA LEU A 662 -23.00 -30.27 9.41
C LEU A 662 -22.99 -30.87 10.81
N PRO A 663 -24.04 -31.58 11.22
CA PRO A 663 -24.10 -32.25 12.50
C PRO A 663 -22.96 -33.28 12.65
N THR A 664 -22.20 -33.24 13.72
CA THR A 664 -21.07 -34.13 13.97
C THR A 664 -21.49 -35.58 14.02
N LYS A 665 -22.74 -35.87 14.42
CA LYS A 665 -23.36 -37.21 14.42
C LYS A 665 -23.30 -37.89 13.04
N TRP A 666 -23.34 -37.15 11.94
CA TRP A 666 -23.21 -37.74 10.58
C TRP A 666 -21.82 -38.38 10.37
N PHE A 667 -20.84 -37.90 11.11
CA PHE A 667 -19.44 -38.33 11.06
C PHE A 667 -19.04 -39.16 12.30
N ARG A 668 -20.04 -39.71 13.03
CA ARG A 668 -19.82 -40.46 14.29
C ARG A 668 -19.07 -39.64 15.37
N ASP A 669 -19.31 -38.34 15.39
CA ASP A 669 -18.67 -37.33 16.27
C ASP A 669 -17.12 -37.24 16.16
N LYS A 670 -16.55 -37.78 15.07
CA LYS A 670 -15.11 -37.77 14.83
C LYS A 670 -14.64 -36.59 13.98
N MET A 671 -15.54 -35.90 13.31
CA MET A 671 -15.22 -34.81 12.40
C MET A 671 -16.31 -33.74 12.41
N ARG A 672 -15.90 -32.50 12.38
CA ARG A 672 -16.78 -31.37 12.11
C ARG A 672 -16.51 -30.86 10.69
N MET A 673 -17.53 -30.75 9.88
CA MET A 673 -17.44 -30.18 8.52
C MET A 673 -18.29 -28.94 8.42
N THR A 674 -17.70 -27.87 7.89
CA THR A 674 -18.42 -26.62 7.57
C THR A 674 -18.24 -26.32 6.08
N VAL A 675 -19.34 -26.08 5.39
CA VAL A 675 -19.34 -25.64 3.99
C VAL A 675 -19.87 -24.22 3.97
N SER A 676 -19.18 -23.32 3.29
CA SER A 676 -19.56 -21.90 3.22
C SER A 676 -19.44 -21.37 1.80
N PHE A 677 -20.41 -20.59 1.40
CA PHE A 677 -20.30 -19.69 0.26
C PHE A 677 -19.82 -18.33 0.77
N VAL A 678 -18.87 -17.72 0.07
CA VAL A 678 -18.31 -16.39 0.42
C VAL A 678 -18.26 -15.52 -0.84
N GLY A 679 -18.90 -14.38 -0.75
CA GLY A 679 -18.82 -13.34 -1.77
C GLY A 679 -18.14 -12.10 -1.21
N ARG A 680 -17.23 -11.50 -1.97
CA ARG A 680 -16.52 -10.27 -1.59
C ARG A 680 -16.67 -9.20 -2.65
N ASN A 681 -16.68 -7.93 -2.21
CA ASN A 681 -16.86 -6.75 -3.04
C ASN A 681 -18.10 -6.87 -3.95
N LEU A 682 -19.24 -7.29 -3.35
CA LEU A 682 -20.40 -7.75 -4.09
C LEU A 682 -21.20 -6.64 -4.75
N TRP A 683 -21.31 -5.50 -4.07
CA TRP A 683 -22.15 -4.42 -4.53
C TRP A 683 -21.63 -3.06 -4.04
N MET A 684 -21.37 -2.17 -4.98
CA MET A 684 -21.14 -0.75 -4.72
C MET A 684 -22.52 -0.07 -4.62
N ILE A 685 -22.97 0.14 -3.37
CA ILE A 685 -24.31 0.68 -3.07
C ILE A 685 -24.36 2.16 -3.45
N TYR A 686 -23.27 2.88 -3.18
CA TYR A 686 -23.13 4.29 -3.51
C TYR A 686 -21.71 4.62 -3.94
N CYS A 687 -21.58 5.27 -5.10
CA CYS A 687 -20.35 5.87 -5.59
C CYS A 687 -20.72 6.88 -6.69
N LYS A 688 -20.16 8.07 -6.68
CA LYS A 688 -20.34 9.06 -7.74
C LYS A 688 -19.29 8.94 -8.86
N ALA A 689 -18.12 8.36 -8.54
CA ALA A 689 -17.10 8.11 -9.55
C ALA A 689 -17.57 6.96 -10.49
N PRO A 690 -17.24 7.01 -11.79
CA PRO A 690 -17.54 5.94 -12.74
C PRO A 690 -16.62 4.72 -12.60
N PHE A 691 -15.76 4.72 -11.60
CA PHE A 691 -14.80 3.66 -11.25
C PHE A 691 -14.74 3.50 -9.73
N ASP A 692 -14.02 2.50 -9.23
CA ASP A 692 -13.79 2.35 -7.79
C ASP A 692 -12.72 3.35 -7.30
N PRO A 693 -13.08 4.37 -6.50
CA PRO A 693 -12.15 5.39 -6.05
C PRO A 693 -11.11 4.90 -5.03
N GLU A 694 -11.20 3.64 -4.58
CA GLU A 694 -10.19 3.01 -3.75
C GLU A 694 -9.13 2.25 -4.56
N ALA A 695 -9.34 2.05 -5.85
CA ALA A 695 -8.35 1.52 -6.78
C ALA A 695 -7.37 2.63 -7.19
N VAL A 696 -6.42 2.96 -6.32
CA VAL A 696 -5.45 4.06 -6.50
C VAL A 696 -4.04 3.54 -6.76
N ALA A 697 -3.22 4.36 -7.42
CA ALA A 697 -1.89 3.99 -7.86
C ALA A 697 -0.90 3.75 -6.71
N SER A 698 -1.12 4.38 -5.56
CA SER A 698 -0.26 4.23 -4.37
C SER A 698 -1.05 4.62 -3.11
N THR A 699 -0.60 4.10 -1.98
CA THR A 699 -1.01 4.55 -0.65
C THR A 699 0.01 5.51 -0.01
N GLY A 700 1.16 5.73 -0.67
CA GLY A 700 2.17 6.71 -0.26
C GLY A 700 1.80 8.15 -0.64
N LEU A 701 2.56 9.15 -0.17
CA LEU A 701 2.31 10.57 -0.42
C LEU A 701 2.24 10.91 -1.92
N ASN A 702 3.06 10.26 -2.74
CA ASN A 702 3.01 10.42 -4.19
C ASN A 702 2.00 9.44 -4.78
N TYR A 703 1.10 9.89 -5.65
CA TYR A 703 0.07 9.09 -6.33
C TYR A 703 -1.06 8.52 -5.46
N GLN A 704 -1.16 8.88 -4.17
CA GLN A 704 -2.33 8.59 -3.37
C GLN A 704 -3.57 9.33 -3.94
N GLY A 705 -4.72 8.64 -4.02
CA GLY A 705 -5.93 9.24 -4.60
C GLY A 705 -5.83 9.56 -6.10
N ILE A 706 -4.92 8.91 -6.83
CA ILE A 706 -4.78 9.01 -8.28
C ILE A 706 -5.10 7.65 -8.90
N ASP A 707 -6.08 7.63 -9.81
CA ASP A 707 -6.37 6.51 -10.69
C ASP A 707 -5.60 6.71 -12.02
N TYR A 708 -4.73 5.77 -12.35
CA TYR A 708 -3.91 5.80 -13.55
C TYR A 708 -3.78 4.41 -14.17
N PHE A 709 -4.81 3.99 -14.91
CA PHE A 709 -4.96 2.66 -15.48
C PHE A 709 -4.72 1.54 -14.46
N MET A 710 -5.37 1.70 -13.31
CA MET A 710 -5.32 0.71 -12.24
C MET A 710 -6.15 -0.52 -12.58
N MET A 711 -5.78 -1.65 -11.97
CA MET A 711 -6.63 -2.83 -12.02
C MET A 711 -8.02 -2.50 -11.47
N PRO A 712 -9.10 -2.88 -12.16
CA PRO A 712 -10.43 -2.70 -11.62
C PRO A 712 -10.63 -3.54 -10.37
N SER A 713 -11.44 -3.04 -9.43
CA SER A 713 -11.81 -3.81 -8.25
C SER A 713 -12.63 -5.04 -8.66
N MET A 714 -12.28 -6.21 -8.12
CA MET A 714 -12.86 -7.49 -8.50
C MET A 714 -13.97 -7.91 -7.55
N ARG A 715 -15.08 -8.40 -8.09
CA ARG A 715 -16.05 -9.19 -7.36
C ARG A 715 -15.55 -10.63 -7.27
N SER A 716 -15.53 -11.18 -6.05
CA SER A 716 -15.08 -12.55 -5.82
C SER A 716 -16.23 -13.40 -5.26
N LEU A 717 -16.44 -14.57 -5.84
CA LEU A 717 -17.41 -15.56 -5.39
C LEU A 717 -16.67 -16.90 -5.17
N GLY A 718 -16.85 -17.52 -4.01
CA GLY A 718 -16.13 -18.74 -3.71
C GLY A 718 -16.83 -19.65 -2.72
N PHE A 719 -16.32 -20.86 -2.63
CA PHE A 719 -16.74 -21.86 -1.65
C PHE A 719 -15.58 -22.20 -0.75
N ASN A 720 -15.87 -22.36 0.53
CA ASN A 720 -14.93 -22.84 1.53
C ASN A 720 -15.46 -24.13 2.16
N VAL A 721 -14.62 -25.13 2.24
CA VAL A 721 -14.94 -26.38 2.96
C VAL A 721 -13.87 -26.58 4.03
N LYS A 722 -14.29 -26.61 5.30
CA LYS A 722 -13.42 -26.79 6.46
C LYS A 722 -13.73 -28.12 7.16
N PHE A 723 -12.70 -28.93 7.33
CA PHE A 723 -12.73 -30.15 8.12
C PHE A 723 -11.96 -29.93 9.42
N GLN A 724 -12.48 -30.46 10.53
CA GLN A 724 -11.83 -30.47 11.85
C GLN A 724 -12.01 -31.88 12.43
N PHE A 725 -10.90 -32.55 12.75
CA PHE A 725 -10.84 -33.87 13.29
C PHE A 725 -10.49 -33.85 14.78
#